data_814e21f1611fe8a1ebd63993db9b0d68
#
_entry.id   814e21f1611fe8a1ebd63993db9b0d68
#
_cell.length_a   1.000
_cell.length_b   1.000
_cell.length_c   1.000
_cell.angle_alpha   90.00
_cell.angle_beta   90.00
_cell.angle_gamma   90.00
#
_symmetry.space_group_name_H-M   'P 1'
#
loop_
_entity.id
_entity.type
_entity.pdbx_description
1 polymer ?
#
loop_
_entity_poly.entity_id
_entity_poly.type
_entity_poly.pdbx_seq_one_letter_code
_entity_poly.pdbx_strand_id
1 'polypeptide(L)'
;MPAKTLPLATLSAALLCALTMTPAAARAADLADADANAKTLDAVSVNGTVSRAQPATTTRLPLTLQETPQSVSVIGLQRLEDESLFSIDDVMRNVTGVNVSFYDTQRPLYFARGFQITDFQVDGLPTYSGATNQEYDTVFYDRIEVIRGANGLLTGAGIPSATVNLLRKRPGKEFDASFAVSAGTWDFRRMQADVNAPLTSDGRWRSRVVAAWQDRDYYYDRYHDTKMSGMAVLEGDLTESTTLTVGYQRQDNTPVGSTWGTVPFFAADGTLANLSRSTNLAPEWTRWQRETSTAFANLEQRIGEDWLLRVNAAHTKGNVQSLRVYGTGYPAADGSGMFLRTGVGETEDTRDSVDVYLSGGFSLFGRQHDVVVGGSWQDLQSTSYGLAQTYPDDWATCPNAFGPPERCYFIPNIRNWDGNASEVTYARNGRRSEGRTTQRGVYASTRFRLADPLSLIAGARLSSWETRTQAFNTSGTYTGTSGRYEVSDEVTPYVGLVYDIVPDVSVYASYTEIFNPQNYRDKDNNLLAPVEGSNLEAGIKAQLLDGHAMATAAVFEAKQDNFAVRDMTQPESSLPDGNSAYIGVNGTKSRGWEMDFNGEVLPGWTINAGYTHVKVTRAPTDAIYANLPEDYLQLSTQVRLPGAWDRLSIGGGVSWQSAVRGFNIARPTGDGSGATTPVTVVQNPYALVHFNANYRISEQWTATLAVRNAFDKTYWANLDYQNYGEPRFMSVSLRWRY
;
A
#
# COMPACT_ATOMS: atom_id res chain seq x y z
N MET A 1 -1.59 33.06 13.48
CA MET A 1 -1.33 32.26 14.70
C MET A 1 0.16 31.99 14.77
N PRO A 2 0.82 31.95 15.93
CA PRO A 2 2.27 31.78 15.95
C PRO A 2 2.61 30.35 15.47
N ALA A 3 3.51 30.29 14.50
CA ALA A 3 4.14 29.06 14.03
C ALA A 3 4.70 28.28 15.24
N LYS A 4 4.20 27.10 15.49
CA LYS A 4 4.83 26.16 16.43
C LYS A 4 6.16 25.74 15.80
N THR A 5 7.23 26.37 16.23
CA THR A 5 8.58 25.88 15.97
C THR A 5 8.68 24.49 16.57
N LEU A 6 8.72 23.46 15.71
CA LEU A 6 9.11 22.12 16.14
C LEU A 6 10.48 22.19 16.79
N PRO A 7 10.72 21.47 17.89
CA PRO A 7 12.01 21.46 18.50
C PRO A 7 13.02 20.76 17.58
N LEU A 8 13.84 21.53 16.90
CA LEU A 8 15.07 21.04 16.25
C LEU A 8 15.94 20.18 17.19
N ALA A 9 15.63 20.21 18.49
CA ALA A 9 16.33 19.47 19.53
C ALA A 9 16.25 17.93 19.41
N THR A 10 15.16 17.37 18.87
CA THR A 10 15.02 15.91 18.74
C THR A 10 15.76 15.33 17.53
N LEU A 11 15.82 16.06 16.43
CA LEU A 11 16.67 15.69 15.30
C LEU A 11 18.16 15.92 15.63
N SER A 12 18.47 17.00 16.36
CA SER A 12 19.84 17.29 16.80
C SER A 12 20.38 16.27 17.79
N ALA A 13 19.58 15.66 18.64
CA ALA A 13 20.03 14.64 19.59
C ALA A 13 20.37 13.31 18.89
N ALA A 14 19.60 12.91 17.88
CA ALA A 14 19.91 11.72 17.08
C ALA A 14 21.14 11.93 16.19
N LEU A 15 21.32 13.15 15.65
CA LEU A 15 22.49 13.51 14.83
C LEU A 15 23.75 13.70 15.69
N LEU A 16 23.63 14.25 16.91
CA LEU A 16 24.78 14.41 17.81
C LEU A 16 25.30 13.08 18.35
N CYS A 17 24.41 12.10 18.62
CA CYS A 17 24.86 10.76 19.01
C CYS A 17 25.61 10.03 17.89
N ALA A 18 25.28 10.29 16.63
CA ALA A 18 25.99 9.72 15.47
C ALA A 18 27.34 10.39 15.20
N LEU A 19 27.49 11.69 15.54
CA LEU A 19 28.72 12.48 15.30
C LEU A 19 29.77 12.37 16.41
N THR A 20 29.43 11.83 17.58
CA THR A 20 30.38 11.69 18.71
C THR A 20 31.07 10.33 18.76
N MET A 21 30.71 9.38 17.86
CA MET A 21 31.46 8.15 17.71
C MET A 21 32.68 8.37 16.81
N THR A 22 33.84 8.65 17.42
CA THR A 22 35.13 8.66 16.71
C THR A 22 35.38 7.28 16.12
N PRO A 23 35.70 7.14 14.82
CA PRO A 23 36.05 5.86 14.24
C PRO A 23 37.39 5.41 14.84
N ALA A 24 37.36 4.31 15.58
CA ALA A 24 38.59 3.56 15.85
C ALA A 24 39.09 3.01 14.52
N ALA A 25 40.21 3.54 14.04
CA ALA A 25 40.83 3.13 12.80
C ALA A 25 41.15 1.63 12.84
N ALA A 26 40.33 0.83 12.15
CA ALA A 26 40.60 -0.58 11.92
C ALA A 26 41.69 -0.69 10.84
N ARG A 27 42.87 -1.11 11.25
CA ARG A 27 43.93 -1.54 10.37
C ARG A 27 43.48 -2.82 9.65
N ALA A 28 43.47 -2.79 8.32
CA ALA A 28 43.33 -3.96 7.48
C ALA A 28 44.46 -4.96 7.82
N ALA A 29 44.09 -6.14 8.21
CA ALA A 29 44.95 -7.33 8.25
C ALA A 29 44.35 -8.36 7.27
N ASP A 30 45.11 -8.66 6.23
CA ASP A 30 44.88 -9.79 5.32
C ASP A 30 44.61 -11.08 6.10
N LEU A 31 43.47 -11.69 5.86
CA LEU A 31 43.23 -13.11 6.04
C LEU A 31 42.50 -13.64 4.81
N ALA A 32 43.30 -14.26 3.95
CA ALA A 32 42.82 -15.05 2.85
C ALA A 32 42.27 -16.39 3.34
N ASP A 33 41.27 -16.90 2.64
CA ASP A 33 40.77 -18.26 2.54
C ASP A 33 40.40 -19.03 3.84
N ALA A 34 39.09 -19.10 4.10
CA ALA A 34 38.36 -20.35 4.43
C ALA A 34 36.86 -20.01 4.63
N ASP A 35 36.04 -20.42 3.73
CA ASP A 35 34.71 -21.06 3.90
C ASP A 35 33.76 -20.76 2.75
N ALA A 36 33.97 -21.50 1.70
CA ALA A 36 32.96 -21.66 0.64
C ALA A 36 31.98 -22.74 1.06
N ASN A 37 31.03 -22.48 1.96
CA ASN A 37 29.79 -23.26 2.09
C ASN A 37 28.81 -22.81 3.20
N ALA A 38 28.87 -21.60 3.67
CA ALA A 38 27.76 -21.05 4.45
C ALA A 38 26.76 -20.39 3.50
N LYS A 39 25.62 -21.01 3.22
CA LYS A 39 24.46 -20.32 2.66
C LYS A 39 23.90 -19.34 3.70
N THR A 40 24.63 -18.25 3.95
CA THR A 40 24.10 -17.09 4.59
C THR A 40 23.07 -16.50 3.61
N LEU A 41 21.85 -16.30 4.07
CA LEU A 41 20.93 -15.36 3.44
C LEU A 41 21.52 -13.96 3.67
N ASP A 42 22.53 -13.60 2.89
CA ASP A 42 23.09 -12.27 2.90
C ASP A 42 21.98 -11.27 2.58
N ALA A 43 22.03 -10.13 3.25
CA ALA A 43 21.26 -8.96 2.85
C ALA A 43 21.58 -8.71 1.37
N VAL A 44 20.64 -9.03 0.49
CA VAL A 44 20.85 -8.97 -0.95
C VAL A 44 20.93 -7.49 -1.32
N SER A 45 22.13 -7.01 -1.53
CA SER A 45 22.36 -5.74 -2.21
C SER A 45 21.88 -5.90 -3.66
N VAL A 46 20.69 -5.40 -3.95
CA VAL A 46 20.13 -5.41 -5.31
C VAL A 46 20.77 -4.28 -6.11
N ASN A 47 21.98 -4.47 -6.54
CA ASN A 47 22.59 -3.66 -7.57
C ASN A 47 22.02 -4.09 -8.93
N GLY A 48 20.87 -3.52 -9.31
CA GLY A 48 20.35 -3.55 -10.69
C GLY A 48 20.11 -4.93 -11.34
N THR A 49 20.47 -6.02 -10.71
CA THR A 49 20.33 -7.37 -11.23
C THR A 49 19.20 -8.10 -10.54
N VAL A 50 18.30 -8.70 -11.32
CA VAL A 50 17.33 -9.66 -10.80
C VAL A 50 18.10 -10.91 -10.40
N SER A 51 18.52 -10.99 -9.13
CA SER A 51 19.29 -12.12 -8.64
C SER A 51 18.48 -13.40 -8.71
N ARG A 52 19.09 -14.47 -9.21
CA ARG A 52 18.53 -15.85 -9.17
C ARG A 52 18.15 -16.32 -7.77
N ALA A 53 18.66 -15.65 -6.73
CA ALA A 53 18.59 -16.07 -5.34
C ALA A 53 17.62 -15.26 -4.47
N GLN A 54 16.82 -14.33 -5.03
CA GLN A 54 15.86 -13.60 -4.19
C GLN A 54 14.65 -14.48 -3.85
N PRO A 55 14.48 -14.92 -2.60
CA PRO A 55 13.29 -15.67 -2.22
C PRO A 55 12.07 -14.75 -2.28
N ALA A 56 11.05 -15.17 -3.00
CA ALA A 56 9.74 -14.55 -2.92
C ALA A 56 9.08 -14.93 -1.58
N THR A 57 8.48 -13.98 -0.89
CA THR A 57 7.85 -14.21 0.43
C THR A 57 6.43 -14.79 0.31
N THR A 58 6.07 -15.40 -0.82
CA THR A 58 4.71 -15.84 -1.14
C THR A 58 4.21 -17.02 -0.32
N THR A 59 5.08 -17.99 -0.02
CA THR A 59 4.68 -19.26 0.63
C THR A 59 5.50 -19.58 1.88
N ARG A 60 6.41 -18.71 2.31
CA ARG A 60 7.45 -18.98 3.32
C ARG A 60 8.44 -20.09 2.92
N LEU A 61 8.22 -20.78 1.81
CA LEU A 61 9.19 -21.71 1.23
C LEU A 61 10.36 -20.93 0.61
N PRO A 62 11.57 -21.49 0.57
CA PRO A 62 12.74 -20.88 -0.04
C PRO A 62 12.69 -20.95 -1.59
N LEU A 63 11.65 -20.36 -2.18
CA LEU A 63 11.45 -20.33 -3.63
C LEU A 63 12.09 -19.08 -4.22
N THR A 64 12.75 -19.23 -5.34
CA THR A 64 13.15 -18.10 -6.19
C THR A 64 11.91 -17.52 -6.90
N LEU A 65 12.05 -16.35 -7.53
CA LEU A 65 10.97 -15.76 -8.34
C LEU A 65 10.57 -16.70 -9.49
N GLN A 66 11.51 -17.43 -10.09
CA GLN A 66 11.25 -18.40 -11.16
C GLN A 66 10.44 -19.61 -10.65
N GLU A 67 10.78 -20.12 -9.47
CA GLU A 67 10.12 -21.28 -8.85
C GLU A 67 8.75 -20.95 -8.24
N THR A 68 8.41 -19.67 -8.12
CA THR A 68 7.14 -19.23 -7.53
C THR A 68 6.02 -19.26 -8.58
N PRO A 69 4.98 -20.11 -8.44
CA PRO A 69 3.92 -20.22 -9.45
C PRO A 69 2.85 -19.12 -9.30
N GLN A 70 3.27 -17.88 -9.22
CA GLN A 70 2.45 -16.67 -9.16
C GLN A 70 3.19 -15.50 -9.79
N SER A 71 2.44 -14.49 -10.22
CA SER A 71 2.99 -13.22 -10.70
C SER A 71 3.46 -12.38 -9.52
N VAL A 72 4.75 -12.03 -9.48
CA VAL A 72 5.40 -11.25 -8.42
C VAL A 72 6.19 -10.11 -9.03
N SER A 73 6.01 -8.91 -8.52
CA SER A 73 6.85 -7.75 -8.83
C SER A 73 7.68 -7.37 -7.61
N VAL A 74 8.96 -7.03 -7.81
CA VAL A 74 9.89 -6.60 -6.76
C VAL A 74 10.48 -5.25 -7.14
N ILE A 75 10.32 -4.26 -6.26
CA ILE A 75 10.93 -2.94 -6.39
C ILE A 75 11.99 -2.80 -5.30
N GLY A 76 13.26 -2.83 -5.70
CA GLY A 76 14.39 -2.74 -4.78
C GLY A 76 14.84 -1.31 -4.51
N LEU A 77 15.74 -1.16 -3.51
CA LEU A 77 16.23 0.11 -3.01
C LEU A 77 16.81 1.00 -4.11
N GLN A 78 17.61 0.43 -5.02
CA GLN A 78 18.23 1.20 -6.11
C GLN A 78 17.17 1.92 -6.96
N ARG A 79 16.08 1.24 -7.31
CA ARG A 79 15.00 1.83 -8.09
C ARG A 79 14.24 2.89 -7.30
N LEU A 80 14.00 2.65 -5.99
CA LEU A 80 13.38 3.64 -5.10
C LEU A 80 14.19 4.94 -5.08
N GLU A 81 15.51 4.83 -5.08
CA GLU A 81 16.43 5.97 -5.06
C GLU A 81 16.57 6.66 -6.42
N ASP A 82 16.78 5.91 -7.51
CA ASP A 82 17.02 6.44 -8.85
C ASP A 82 15.81 7.16 -9.44
N GLU A 83 14.61 6.66 -9.16
CA GLU A 83 13.34 7.22 -9.63
C GLU A 83 12.70 8.19 -8.60
N SER A 84 13.34 8.41 -7.43
CA SER A 84 12.83 9.27 -6.34
C SER A 84 11.41 8.87 -5.89
N LEU A 85 11.19 7.58 -5.64
CA LEU A 85 9.91 7.02 -5.18
C LEU A 85 9.83 7.12 -3.64
N PHE A 86 9.27 8.20 -3.12
CA PHE A 86 9.30 8.51 -1.68
C PHE A 86 8.11 7.96 -0.89
N SER A 87 7.06 7.52 -1.56
CA SER A 87 5.86 6.98 -0.94
C SER A 87 5.45 5.66 -1.57
N ILE A 88 4.61 4.91 -0.86
CA ILE A 88 4.00 3.70 -1.42
C ILE A 88 3.16 4.03 -2.67
N ASP A 89 2.54 5.19 -2.75
CA ASP A 89 1.77 5.64 -3.91
C ASP A 89 2.66 5.76 -5.15
N ASP A 90 3.88 6.32 -4.98
CA ASP A 90 4.86 6.42 -6.05
C ASP A 90 5.29 5.03 -6.54
N VAL A 91 5.49 4.09 -5.61
CA VAL A 91 5.85 2.70 -5.94
C VAL A 91 4.72 1.99 -6.68
N MET A 92 3.50 2.04 -6.15
CA MET A 92 2.35 1.31 -6.70
C MET A 92 1.98 1.76 -8.12
N ARG A 93 2.23 3.03 -8.48
CA ARG A 93 2.09 3.53 -9.86
C ARG A 93 3.08 2.91 -10.84
N ASN A 94 4.15 2.30 -10.34
CA ASN A 94 5.24 1.69 -11.12
C ASN A 94 5.23 0.15 -11.07
N VAL A 95 4.21 -0.47 -10.46
CA VAL A 95 4.02 -1.92 -10.38
C VAL A 95 3.11 -2.39 -11.50
N THR A 96 3.54 -3.38 -12.25
CA THR A 96 2.73 -4.02 -13.30
C THR A 96 1.42 -4.54 -12.74
N GLY A 97 0.31 -4.29 -13.45
CA GLY A 97 -1.00 -4.78 -13.08
C GLY A 97 -1.66 -4.04 -11.91
N VAL A 98 -1.05 -2.95 -11.42
CA VAL A 98 -1.61 -2.12 -10.37
C VAL A 98 -2.11 -0.80 -10.95
N ASN A 99 -3.35 -0.46 -10.64
CA ASN A 99 -3.93 0.86 -10.89
C ASN A 99 -4.06 1.62 -9.57
N VAL A 100 -3.71 2.91 -9.57
CA VAL A 100 -3.80 3.80 -8.41
C VAL A 100 -4.83 4.88 -8.67
N SER A 101 -5.80 5.01 -7.80
CA SER A 101 -6.89 5.98 -7.87
C SER A 101 -6.98 6.77 -6.58
N PHE A 102 -7.32 8.05 -6.66
CA PHE A 102 -7.43 8.93 -5.49
C PHE A 102 -8.85 9.46 -5.34
N TYR A 103 -9.50 9.18 -4.22
CA TYR A 103 -10.82 9.72 -3.92
C TYR A 103 -10.78 11.21 -3.62
N ASP A 104 -9.74 11.63 -2.90
CA ASP A 104 -9.51 13.01 -2.48
C ASP A 104 -8.03 13.21 -2.15
N THR A 105 -7.71 14.21 -1.36
CA THR A 105 -6.33 14.56 -1.00
C THR A 105 -5.61 13.47 -0.17
N GLN A 106 -6.34 12.54 0.47
CA GLN A 106 -5.77 11.65 1.50
C GLN A 106 -6.13 10.16 1.35
N ARG A 107 -6.92 9.78 0.35
CA ARG A 107 -7.38 8.40 0.19
C ARG A 107 -6.96 7.80 -1.14
N PRO A 108 -5.68 7.37 -1.26
CA PRO A 108 -5.27 6.53 -2.37
C PRO A 108 -5.93 5.15 -2.26
N LEU A 109 -6.31 4.61 -3.41
CA LEU A 109 -6.80 3.25 -3.56
C LEU A 109 -5.96 2.54 -4.60
N TYR A 110 -5.61 1.31 -4.33
CA TYR A 110 -4.84 0.47 -5.22
C TYR A 110 -5.71 -0.69 -5.67
N PHE A 111 -5.61 -1.03 -6.95
CA PHE A 111 -6.38 -2.11 -7.55
C PHE A 111 -5.46 -3.02 -8.33
N ALA A 112 -5.67 -4.32 -8.22
CA ALA A 112 -5.04 -5.33 -9.05
C ALA A 112 -6.10 -6.31 -9.52
N ARG A 113 -6.02 -6.71 -10.79
CA ARG A 113 -6.96 -7.68 -11.38
C ARG A 113 -8.44 -7.32 -11.18
N GLY A 114 -8.76 -6.01 -11.12
CA GLY A 114 -10.13 -5.52 -10.93
C GLY A 114 -10.63 -5.44 -9.48
N PHE A 115 -9.83 -5.87 -8.51
CA PHE A 115 -10.16 -5.85 -7.08
C PHE A 115 -9.26 -4.89 -6.31
N GLN A 116 -9.80 -4.29 -5.25
CA GLN A 116 -9.04 -3.39 -4.39
C GLN A 116 -7.99 -4.16 -3.59
N ILE A 117 -6.76 -3.64 -3.52
CA ILE A 117 -5.70 -4.15 -2.67
C ILE A 117 -5.91 -3.63 -1.26
N THR A 118 -6.18 -4.52 -0.33
CA THR A 118 -6.37 -4.22 1.11
C THR A 118 -5.34 -4.94 1.98
N ASP A 119 -4.58 -5.86 1.42
CA ASP A 119 -3.61 -6.67 2.13
C ASP A 119 -2.21 -6.05 2.03
N PHE A 120 -1.85 -5.29 3.06
CA PHE A 120 -0.53 -4.73 3.26
C PHE A 120 0.15 -5.40 4.45
N GLN A 121 1.40 -5.79 4.24
CA GLN A 121 2.23 -6.45 5.24
C GLN A 121 3.56 -5.71 5.39
N VAL A 122 4.13 -5.78 6.59
CA VAL A 122 5.50 -5.38 6.84
C VAL A 122 6.24 -6.60 7.41
N ASP A 123 7.29 -7.05 6.72
CA ASP A 123 8.02 -8.30 7.01
C ASP A 123 7.08 -9.52 7.11
N GLY A 124 6.01 -9.51 6.32
CA GLY A 124 4.99 -10.56 6.28
C GLY A 124 3.98 -10.55 7.42
N LEU A 125 3.95 -9.52 8.26
CA LEU A 125 2.91 -9.31 9.27
C LEU A 125 1.91 -8.26 8.78
N PRO A 126 0.59 -8.46 8.95
CA PRO A 126 -0.42 -7.51 8.51
C PRO A 126 -0.27 -6.15 9.17
N THR A 127 -0.39 -5.07 8.40
CA THR A 127 -0.26 -3.69 8.90
C THR A 127 -1.38 -2.75 8.47
N TYR A 128 -2.03 -2.99 7.33
CA TYR A 128 -3.11 -2.12 6.86
C TYR A 128 -4.29 -2.12 7.83
N SER A 129 -4.81 -0.92 8.08
CA SER A 129 -6.08 -0.71 8.76
C SER A 129 -6.92 0.27 7.94
N GLY A 130 -8.16 -0.09 7.63
CA GLY A 130 -9.11 0.77 6.92
C GLY A 130 -9.37 2.10 7.64
N ALA A 131 -9.28 2.12 8.97
CA ALA A 131 -9.47 3.32 9.78
C ALA A 131 -8.26 4.26 9.72
N THR A 132 -7.05 3.72 9.76
CA THR A 132 -5.82 4.52 9.74
C THR A 132 -5.34 4.86 8.34
N ASN A 133 -5.66 4.06 7.32
CA ASN A 133 -5.32 4.27 5.90
C ASN A 133 -3.98 5.01 5.71
N GLN A 134 -2.90 4.38 6.17
CA GLN A 134 -1.57 4.99 6.30
C GLN A 134 -0.86 5.07 4.95
N GLU A 135 -0.31 6.24 4.62
CA GLU A 135 0.68 6.40 3.56
C GLU A 135 2.06 5.95 4.07
N TYR A 136 2.62 4.88 3.49
CA TYR A 136 3.91 4.36 3.91
C TYR A 136 5.07 5.10 3.24
N ASP A 137 6.01 5.63 4.04
CA ASP A 137 7.25 6.22 3.55
C ASP A 137 8.24 5.12 3.16
N THR A 138 8.79 5.19 1.95
CA THR A 138 9.71 4.19 1.42
C THR A 138 11.07 4.19 2.12
N VAL A 139 11.41 5.23 2.88
CA VAL A 139 12.70 5.34 3.58
C VAL A 139 13.00 4.16 4.51
N PHE A 140 11.96 3.49 5.02
CA PHE A 140 12.10 2.36 5.94
C PHE A 140 12.44 1.04 5.26
N TYR A 141 12.20 0.92 3.95
CA TYR A 141 12.15 -0.37 3.27
C TYR A 141 13.34 -0.56 2.34
N ASP A 142 13.86 -1.78 2.32
CA ASP A 142 14.91 -2.24 1.42
C ASP A 142 14.32 -2.64 0.06
N ARG A 143 13.14 -3.26 0.10
CA ARG A 143 12.37 -3.60 -1.09
C ARG A 143 10.89 -3.73 -0.79
N ILE A 144 10.09 -3.66 -1.85
CA ILE A 144 8.65 -3.83 -1.83
C ILE A 144 8.30 -4.95 -2.81
N GLU A 145 7.58 -5.96 -2.31
CA GLU A 145 7.12 -7.11 -3.10
C GLU A 145 5.61 -7.01 -3.28
N VAL A 146 5.13 -7.19 -4.50
CA VAL A 146 3.69 -7.21 -4.83
C VAL A 146 3.36 -8.54 -5.48
N ILE A 147 2.57 -9.35 -4.78
CA ILE A 147 2.14 -10.69 -5.18
C ILE A 147 0.70 -10.58 -5.65
N ARG A 148 0.45 -10.82 -6.94
CA ARG A 148 -0.87 -10.68 -7.53
C ARG A 148 -1.70 -11.96 -7.40
N GLY A 149 -3.02 -11.79 -7.17
CA GLY A 149 -3.97 -12.87 -6.96
C GLY A 149 -4.29 -13.13 -5.49
N ALA A 150 -4.98 -14.23 -5.21
CA ALA A 150 -5.35 -14.64 -3.86
C ALA A 150 -4.10 -15.17 -3.11
N ASN A 151 -3.93 -14.79 -1.85
CA ASN A 151 -2.82 -15.21 -0.99
C ASN A 151 -3.31 -15.70 0.38
N GLY A 152 -4.45 -16.41 0.42
CA GLY A 152 -5.06 -16.86 1.67
C GLY A 152 -4.20 -17.79 2.50
N LEU A 153 -3.24 -18.50 1.90
CA LEU A 153 -2.28 -19.35 2.62
C LEU A 153 -1.54 -18.56 3.73
N LEU A 154 -1.11 -17.34 3.44
CA LEU A 154 -0.38 -16.51 4.41
C LEU A 154 -1.26 -15.49 5.12
N THR A 155 -2.20 -14.87 4.41
CA THR A 155 -3.02 -13.78 4.95
C THR A 155 -4.26 -14.25 5.69
N GLY A 156 -4.80 -15.42 5.29
CA GLY A 156 -6.09 -15.93 5.74
C GLY A 156 -7.24 -15.17 5.09
N ALA A 157 -7.78 -14.15 5.78
CA ALA A 157 -8.87 -13.32 5.25
C ALA A 157 -8.33 -12.21 4.32
N GLY A 158 -9.05 -11.92 3.22
CA GLY A 158 -8.71 -10.88 2.26
C GLY A 158 -9.50 -10.93 0.96
N ILE A 159 -8.96 -10.30 -0.09
CA ILE A 159 -9.58 -10.15 -1.42
C ILE A 159 -8.63 -10.72 -2.48
N PRO A 160 -9.11 -11.36 -3.56
CA PRO A 160 -8.25 -11.97 -4.58
C PRO A 160 -7.62 -10.93 -5.53
N SER A 161 -7.00 -9.89 -4.98
CA SER A 161 -6.38 -8.77 -5.69
C SER A 161 -4.86 -8.88 -5.75
N ALA A 162 -4.20 -8.45 -4.70
CA ALA A 162 -2.77 -8.59 -4.47
C ALA A 162 -2.44 -8.43 -2.98
N THR A 163 -1.28 -8.95 -2.58
CA THR A 163 -0.64 -8.68 -1.30
C THR A 163 0.59 -7.82 -1.53
N VAL A 164 0.72 -6.73 -0.78
CA VAL A 164 1.88 -5.83 -0.79
C VAL A 164 2.70 -6.09 0.48
N ASN A 165 3.92 -6.56 0.33
CA ASN A 165 4.83 -6.82 1.45
C ASN A 165 6.01 -5.85 1.41
N LEU A 166 6.13 -5.07 2.47
CA LEU A 166 7.14 -4.04 2.68
C LEU A 166 8.24 -4.62 3.57
N LEU A 167 9.43 -4.84 3.02
CA LEU A 167 10.54 -5.43 3.77
C LEU A 167 11.44 -4.33 4.34
N ARG A 168 11.54 -4.29 5.67
CA ARG A 168 12.33 -3.27 6.37
C ARG A 168 13.81 -3.40 6.10
N LYS A 169 14.49 -2.26 6.11
CA LYS A 169 15.93 -2.17 6.15
C LYS A 169 16.45 -2.81 7.44
N ARG A 170 17.37 -3.76 7.31
CA ARG A 170 18.01 -4.45 8.47
C ARG A 170 19.44 -3.94 8.68
N PRO A 171 19.97 -4.03 9.89
CA PRO A 171 21.39 -3.74 10.15
C PRO A 171 22.33 -4.69 9.40
N GLY A 172 23.38 -4.14 8.80
CA GLY A 172 24.48 -4.90 8.19
C GLY A 172 25.73 -4.93 9.08
N LYS A 173 26.69 -5.80 8.73
CA LYS A 173 27.94 -5.96 9.49
C LYS A 173 28.98 -4.88 9.22
N GLU A 174 28.84 -4.13 8.13
CA GLU A 174 29.74 -3.05 7.75
C GLU A 174 29.12 -1.70 8.07
N PHE A 175 29.94 -0.70 8.35
CA PHE A 175 29.44 0.67 8.48
C PHE A 175 29.02 1.23 7.11
N ASP A 176 27.81 1.73 7.04
CA ASP A 176 27.28 2.47 5.88
C ASP A 176 26.43 3.64 6.37
N ALA A 177 26.59 4.79 5.74
CA ALA A 177 25.82 5.97 6.09
C ALA A 177 25.44 6.75 4.85
N SER A 178 24.21 7.19 4.78
CA SER A 178 23.75 8.08 3.73
C SER A 178 22.92 9.23 4.25
N PHE A 179 23.04 10.37 3.59
CA PHE A 179 22.23 11.56 3.86
C PHE A 179 21.77 12.14 2.53
N ALA A 180 20.51 12.52 2.41
CA ALA A 180 20.00 13.16 1.21
C ALA A 180 19.10 14.34 1.54
N VAL A 181 19.19 15.38 0.72
CA VAL A 181 18.29 16.53 0.70
C VAL A 181 17.65 16.64 -0.67
N SER A 182 16.36 16.96 -0.68
CA SER A 182 15.59 17.11 -1.92
C SER A 182 14.74 18.38 -1.87
N ALA A 183 14.58 19.03 -3.02
CA ALA A 183 13.68 20.15 -3.20
C ALA A 183 12.94 20.01 -4.54
N GLY A 184 11.75 20.59 -4.66
CA GLY A 184 10.95 20.45 -5.87
C GLY A 184 9.81 21.44 -5.99
N THR A 185 8.94 21.19 -6.98
CA THR A 185 7.73 21.98 -7.20
C THR A 185 6.80 21.89 -6.01
N TRP A 186 5.97 22.94 -5.81
CA TRP A 186 5.05 23.12 -4.69
C TRP A 186 5.78 23.07 -3.34
N ASP A 187 6.86 23.84 -3.23
CA ASP A 187 7.69 23.97 -2.02
C ASP A 187 8.13 22.62 -1.41
N PHE A 188 8.18 21.57 -2.23
CA PHE A 188 8.62 20.27 -1.79
C PHE A 188 10.04 20.34 -1.22
N ARG A 189 10.19 19.90 0.02
CA ARG A 189 11.46 19.78 0.74
C ARG A 189 11.47 18.45 1.48
N ARG A 190 12.58 17.73 1.35
CA ARG A 190 12.76 16.47 2.06
C ARG A 190 14.21 16.33 2.51
N MET A 191 14.38 15.82 3.72
CA MET A 191 15.66 15.40 4.28
C MET A 191 15.54 13.96 4.74
N GLN A 192 16.55 13.15 4.48
CA GLN A 192 16.59 11.77 4.96
C GLN A 192 18.00 11.36 5.33
N ALA A 193 18.11 10.51 6.36
CA ALA A 193 19.36 9.93 6.83
C ALA A 193 19.15 8.44 7.09
N ASP A 194 20.16 7.65 6.77
CA ASP A 194 20.20 6.21 7.00
C ASP A 194 21.63 5.86 7.45
N VAL A 195 21.75 5.33 8.67
CA VAL A 195 23.04 4.99 9.27
C VAL A 195 22.98 3.56 9.76
N ASN A 196 23.84 2.73 9.19
CA ASN A 196 24.09 1.38 9.60
C ASN A 196 25.45 1.31 10.33
N ALA A 197 25.47 0.81 11.55
CA ALA A 197 26.68 0.73 12.35
C ALA A 197 26.83 -0.62 13.07
N PRO A 198 27.94 -1.36 12.83
CA PRO A 198 28.32 -2.43 13.71
C PRO A 198 28.68 -1.85 15.09
N LEU A 199 28.14 -2.44 16.16
CA LEU A 199 28.38 -2.02 17.54
C LEU A 199 29.55 -2.77 18.18
N THR A 200 29.88 -3.92 17.59
CA THR A 200 31.04 -4.75 18.00
C THR A 200 31.95 -4.95 16.80
N SER A 201 33.23 -5.15 17.03
CA SER A 201 34.26 -5.31 16.00
C SER A 201 34.06 -6.55 15.11
N ASP A 202 33.38 -7.58 15.62
CA ASP A 202 33.02 -8.81 14.92
C ASP A 202 31.66 -8.70 14.19
N GLY A 203 30.97 -7.55 14.29
CA GLY A 203 29.65 -7.33 13.70
C GLY A 203 28.53 -8.18 14.31
N ARG A 204 28.77 -8.84 15.44
CA ARG A 204 27.72 -9.64 16.13
C ARG A 204 26.57 -8.78 16.60
N TRP A 205 26.84 -7.59 17.10
CA TRP A 205 25.83 -6.59 17.42
C TRP A 205 25.93 -5.45 16.44
N ARG A 206 24.82 -5.10 15.83
CA ARG A 206 24.72 -4.08 14.79
C ARG A 206 23.42 -3.32 14.90
N SER A 207 23.43 -2.05 14.50
CA SER A 207 22.27 -1.18 14.58
C SER A 207 22.07 -0.44 13.27
N ARG A 208 20.83 -0.07 12.99
CA ARG A 208 20.48 0.83 11.89
C ARG A 208 19.46 1.86 12.36
N VAL A 209 19.71 3.11 12.02
CA VAL A 209 18.79 4.23 12.29
C VAL A 209 18.47 4.91 10.98
N VAL A 210 17.18 5.07 10.72
CA VAL A 210 16.66 5.71 9.52
C VAL A 210 15.71 6.81 9.94
N ALA A 211 15.83 7.99 9.33
CA ALA A 211 14.95 9.12 9.56
C ALA A 211 14.66 9.87 8.28
N ALA A 212 13.45 10.41 8.14
CA ALA A 212 13.10 11.35 7.08
C ALA A 212 12.14 12.41 7.61
N TRP A 213 12.28 13.61 7.07
CA TRP A 213 11.35 14.71 7.21
C TRP A 213 10.98 15.22 5.83
N GLN A 214 9.71 15.48 5.60
CA GLN A 214 9.18 16.03 4.35
C GLN A 214 8.17 17.12 4.68
N ASP A 215 8.21 18.17 3.88
CA ASP A 215 7.30 19.30 3.94
C ASP A 215 7.00 19.74 2.50
N ARG A 216 5.71 19.86 2.17
CA ARG A 216 5.32 20.21 0.80
C ARG A 216 3.93 20.82 0.74
N ASP A 217 3.75 21.76 -0.17
CA ASP A 217 2.45 22.09 -0.72
C ASP A 217 2.08 21.05 -1.81
N TYR A 218 0.86 21.15 -2.31
CA TYR A 218 0.41 20.37 -3.46
C TYR A 218 -0.17 21.30 -4.51
N TYR A 219 -0.54 20.73 -5.66
CA TYR A 219 -1.21 21.51 -6.70
C TYR A 219 -2.63 21.95 -6.33
N TYR A 220 -3.18 21.44 -5.25
CA TYR A 220 -4.45 21.91 -4.68
C TYR A 220 -4.22 23.16 -3.85
N ASP A 221 -5.07 24.17 -4.06
CA ASP A 221 -5.02 25.40 -3.29
C ASP A 221 -5.13 25.11 -1.78
N ARG A 222 -4.28 25.70 -0.95
CA ARG A 222 -4.28 25.58 0.52
C ARG A 222 -4.00 24.18 1.09
N TYR A 223 -3.68 23.19 0.26
CA TYR A 223 -3.34 21.86 0.76
C TYR A 223 -1.84 21.76 1.00
N HIS A 224 -1.47 21.47 2.25
CA HIS A 224 -0.09 21.33 2.71
C HIS A 224 0.06 20.06 3.56
N ASP A 225 1.17 19.35 3.44
CA ASP A 225 1.45 18.14 4.22
C ASP A 225 2.86 18.13 4.76
N THR A 226 2.98 17.88 6.08
CA THR A 226 4.25 17.62 6.75
C THR A 226 4.29 16.16 7.20
N LYS A 227 5.37 15.46 6.87
CA LYS A 227 5.58 14.06 7.22
C LYS A 227 6.89 13.88 7.96
N MET A 228 6.85 13.15 9.08
CA MET A 228 8.03 12.71 9.84
C MET A 228 8.06 11.19 9.92
N SER A 229 9.21 10.62 9.65
CA SER A 229 9.43 9.17 9.62
C SER A 229 10.72 8.83 10.38
N GLY A 230 10.68 7.85 11.27
CA GLY A 230 11.83 7.41 12.04
C GLY A 230 11.79 5.92 12.36
N MET A 231 12.93 5.24 12.26
CA MET A 231 13.10 3.84 12.61
C MET A 231 14.46 3.61 13.26
N ALA A 232 14.49 2.80 14.31
CA ALA A 232 15.71 2.30 14.92
C ALA A 232 15.62 0.79 15.06
N VAL A 233 16.68 0.08 14.66
CA VAL A 233 16.76 -1.38 14.68
C VAL A 233 18.06 -1.79 15.35
N LEU A 234 18.00 -2.74 16.25
CA LEU A 234 19.13 -3.44 16.86
C LEU A 234 19.05 -4.91 16.46
N GLU A 235 20.14 -5.45 15.97
CA GLU A 235 20.26 -6.86 15.61
C GLU A 235 21.49 -7.47 16.28
N GLY A 236 21.31 -8.65 16.84
CA GLY A 236 22.37 -9.37 17.53
C GLY A 236 22.40 -10.86 17.21
N ASP A 237 23.56 -11.38 16.86
CA ASP A 237 23.80 -12.81 16.75
C ASP A 237 24.06 -13.34 18.16
N LEU A 238 22.99 -13.82 18.84
CA LEU A 238 23.05 -14.32 20.22
C LEU A 238 23.95 -15.56 20.32
N THR A 239 23.87 -16.41 19.29
CA THR A 239 24.78 -17.55 19.05
C THR A 239 25.12 -17.59 17.56
N GLU A 240 25.94 -18.54 17.13
CA GLU A 240 26.23 -18.76 15.70
C GLU A 240 24.98 -19.15 14.87
N SER A 241 23.95 -19.68 15.56
CA SER A 241 22.70 -20.15 14.94
C SER A 241 21.46 -19.30 15.29
N THR A 242 21.60 -18.31 16.17
CA THR A 242 20.47 -17.52 16.67
C THR A 242 20.70 -16.06 16.45
N THR A 243 19.84 -15.42 15.65
CA THR A 243 19.83 -13.97 15.43
C THR A 243 18.53 -13.37 15.97
N LEU A 244 18.65 -12.32 16.79
CA LEU A 244 17.53 -11.54 17.29
C LEU A 244 17.58 -10.12 16.72
N THR A 245 16.49 -9.69 16.12
CA THR A 245 16.29 -8.31 15.67
C THR A 245 15.16 -7.69 16.47
N VAL A 246 15.38 -6.49 17.01
CA VAL A 246 14.34 -5.71 17.68
C VAL A 246 14.36 -4.29 17.13
N GLY A 247 13.21 -3.65 17.01
CA GLY A 247 13.16 -2.30 16.48
C GLY A 247 11.87 -1.57 16.79
N TYR A 248 11.92 -0.28 16.51
CA TYR A 248 10.80 0.64 16.64
C TYR A 248 10.75 1.55 15.41
N GLN A 249 9.55 1.72 14.86
CA GLN A 249 9.26 2.58 13.71
C GLN A 249 8.12 3.51 14.06
N ARG A 250 8.22 4.78 13.67
CA ARG A 250 7.15 5.77 13.80
C ARG A 250 7.04 6.63 12.56
N GLN A 251 5.81 6.95 12.18
CA GLN A 251 5.51 7.90 11.11
C GLN A 251 4.33 8.77 11.53
N ASP A 252 4.48 10.08 11.33
CA ASP A 252 3.47 11.11 11.57
C ASP A 252 3.20 11.85 10.25
N ASN A 253 1.94 11.95 9.85
CA ASN A 253 1.47 12.75 8.73
C ASN A 253 0.50 13.81 9.24
N THR A 254 0.76 15.09 8.95
CA THR A 254 -0.02 16.21 9.46
C THR A 254 -0.51 17.14 8.35
N PRO A 255 -1.38 16.64 7.44
CA PRO A 255 -1.91 17.45 6.36
C PRO A 255 -2.95 18.45 6.86
N VAL A 256 -2.94 19.64 6.24
CA VAL A 256 -3.95 20.71 6.39
C VAL A 256 -4.55 21.07 5.04
N GLY A 257 -5.72 21.70 5.01
CA GLY A 257 -6.45 21.92 3.75
C GLY A 257 -6.99 20.65 3.13
N SER A 258 -7.20 19.59 3.92
CA SER A 258 -7.61 18.26 3.47
C SER A 258 -9.09 18.21 3.12
N THR A 259 -9.42 17.63 1.96
CA THR A 259 -10.81 17.43 1.52
C THR A 259 -11.34 16.06 1.90
N TRP A 260 -12.67 15.93 1.85
CA TRP A 260 -13.40 14.67 1.82
C TRP A 260 -14.29 14.64 0.57
N GLY A 261 -13.74 14.21 -0.56
CA GLY A 261 -14.30 14.39 -1.89
C GLY A 261 -13.70 15.60 -2.60
N THR A 262 -14.19 15.89 -3.79
CA THR A 262 -13.60 16.87 -4.70
C THR A 262 -14.65 17.78 -5.35
N VAL A 263 -14.36 18.28 -6.56
CA VAL A 263 -15.19 19.24 -7.29
C VAL A 263 -16.19 18.56 -8.23
N PRO A 264 -17.37 19.13 -8.53
CA PRO A 264 -18.33 18.53 -9.46
C PRO A 264 -17.89 18.64 -10.91
N PHE A 265 -18.23 17.63 -11.75
CA PHE A 265 -18.05 17.69 -13.20
C PHE A 265 -18.93 18.74 -13.87
N PHE A 266 -20.17 18.90 -13.36
CA PHE A 266 -21.20 19.68 -14.00
C PHE A 266 -21.54 20.94 -13.22
N ALA A 267 -21.93 21.98 -13.94
CA ALA A 267 -22.56 23.18 -13.42
C ALA A 267 -24.07 22.97 -13.25
N ALA A 268 -24.74 23.89 -12.56
CA ALA A 268 -26.15 23.81 -12.24
C ALA A 268 -27.06 23.78 -13.51
N ASP A 269 -26.59 24.33 -14.64
CA ASP A 269 -27.25 24.28 -15.94
C ASP A 269 -27.03 22.99 -16.73
N GLY A 270 -26.30 22.01 -16.13
CA GLY A 270 -25.97 20.73 -16.75
C GLY A 270 -24.79 20.77 -17.73
N THR A 271 -24.14 21.91 -17.94
CA THR A 271 -22.87 21.99 -18.67
C THR A 271 -21.70 21.57 -17.85
N LEU A 272 -20.51 21.39 -18.45
CA LEU A 272 -19.30 21.09 -17.70
C LEU A 272 -18.90 22.28 -16.82
N ALA A 273 -18.60 22.05 -15.55
CA ALA A 273 -18.20 23.09 -14.60
C ALA A 273 -16.86 23.73 -14.93
N ASN A 274 -15.96 22.99 -15.59
CA ASN A 274 -14.62 23.42 -16.02
C ASN A 274 -13.84 24.15 -14.91
N LEU A 275 -13.84 23.58 -13.70
CA LEU A 275 -13.07 24.11 -12.57
C LEU A 275 -11.57 23.82 -12.76
N SER A 276 -10.74 24.68 -12.17
CA SER A 276 -9.29 24.46 -12.18
C SER A 276 -8.92 23.14 -11.47
N ARG A 277 -7.88 22.47 -11.95
CA ARG A 277 -7.33 21.31 -11.24
C ARG A 277 -6.75 21.64 -9.86
N SER A 278 -6.45 22.93 -9.60
CA SER A 278 -6.03 23.41 -8.28
C SER A 278 -7.19 23.70 -7.34
N THR A 279 -8.44 23.72 -7.83
CA THR A 279 -9.61 24.05 -7.02
C THR A 279 -9.71 23.09 -5.84
N ASN A 280 -9.61 23.66 -4.64
CA ASN A 280 -9.79 22.97 -3.38
C ASN A 280 -10.94 23.59 -2.60
N LEU A 281 -11.90 22.78 -2.17
CA LEU A 281 -13.05 23.23 -1.38
C LEU A 281 -12.66 23.45 0.09
N ALA A 282 -11.62 22.80 0.56
CA ALA A 282 -11.23 22.81 1.97
C ALA A 282 -10.61 24.13 2.39
N PRO A 283 -11.08 24.73 3.52
CA PRO A 283 -10.33 25.74 4.26
C PRO A 283 -9.01 25.18 4.84
N GLU A 284 -8.05 26.05 5.13
CA GLU A 284 -6.75 25.68 5.70
C GLU A 284 -6.85 24.97 7.07
N TRP A 285 -7.88 25.26 7.86
CA TRP A 285 -8.06 24.63 9.16
C TRP A 285 -8.50 23.15 9.08
N THR A 286 -8.92 22.64 7.92
CA THR A 286 -9.24 21.23 7.77
C THR A 286 -7.98 20.38 7.87
N ARG A 287 -8.12 19.17 8.44
CA ARG A 287 -7.00 18.28 8.70
C ARG A 287 -7.41 16.82 8.68
N TRP A 288 -6.45 15.97 8.37
CA TRP A 288 -6.58 14.53 8.47
C TRP A 288 -5.26 13.94 8.94
N GLN A 289 -4.97 14.13 10.21
CA GLN A 289 -3.73 13.73 10.84
C GLN A 289 -3.71 12.23 11.10
N ARG A 290 -2.55 11.62 10.86
CA ARG A 290 -2.31 10.19 11.09
C ARG A 290 -0.96 10.01 11.77
N GLU A 291 -0.98 9.19 12.79
CA GLU A 291 0.21 8.76 13.51
C GLU A 291 0.23 7.23 13.54
N THR A 292 1.36 6.61 13.23
CA THR A 292 1.53 5.17 13.36
C THR A 292 2.88 4.89 14.01
N SER A 293 2.87 4.01 15.01
CA SER A 293 4.08 3.51 15.66
C SER A 293 4.04 2.00 15.77
N THR A 294 5.18 1.35 15.51
CA THR A 294 5.31 -0.11 15.54
C THR A 294 6.57 -0.51 16.28
N ALA A 295 6.42 -1.25 17.38
CA ALA A 295 7.50 -2.02 17.98
C ALA A 295 7.49 -3.43 17.38
N PHE A 296 8.64 -3.97 17.02
CA PHE A 296 8.74 -5.27 16.38
C PHE A 296 9.93 -6.07 16.88
N ALA A 297 9.82 -7.40 16.81
CA ALA A 297 10.89 -8.34 17.12
C ALA A 297 10.85 -9.52 16.17
N ASN A 298 12.03 -9.95 15.68
CA ASN A 298 12.20 -11.10 14.83
C ASN A 298 13.29 -11.98 15.43
N LEU A 299 13.01 -13.27 15.59
CA LEU A 299 13.97 -14.28 16.02
C LEU A 299 14.16 -15.28 14.89
N GLU A 300 15.40 -15.50 14.51
CA GLU A 300 15.80 -16.54 13.56
C GLU A 300 16.70 -17.56 14.29
N GLN A 301 16.28 -18.82 14.28
CA GLN A 301 17.04 -19.92 14.88
C GLN A 301 17.29 -21.01 13.84
N ARG A 302 18.55 -21.22 13.47
CA ARG A 302 18.95 -22.38 12.65
C ARG A 302 19.02 -23.62 13.54
N ILE A 303 18.48 -24.71 13.04
CA ILE A 303 18.43 -26.02 13.73
C ILE A 303 19.07 -27.05 12.80
N GLY A 304 20.28 -27.49 13.13
CA GLY A 304 21.09 -28.27 12.19
C GLY A 304 21.47 -27.46 10.96
N GLU A 305 21.61 -28.12 9.82
CA GLU A 305 22.04 -27.51 8.56
C GLU A 305 20.86 -27.03 7.70
N ASP A 306 19.69 -27.67 7.81
CA ASP A 306 18.60 -27.53 6.86
C ASP A 306 17.34 -26.84 7.42
N TRP A 307 17.23 -26.63 8.74
CA TRP A 307 16.01 -26.13 9.36
C TRP A 307 16.16 -24.73 9.92
N LEU A 308 15.14 -23.93 9.74
CA LEU A 308 15.06 -22.56 10.23
C LEU A 308 13.72 -22.32 10.94
N LEU A 309 13.79 -22.02 12.23
CA LEU A 309 12.65 -21.50 13.00
C LEU A 309 12.67 -19.98 12.93
N ARG A 310 11.53 -19.37 12.56
CA ARG A 310 11.33 -17.92 12.64
C ARG A 310 10.15 -17.58 13.53
N VAL A 311 10.33 -16.52 14.32
CA VAL A 311 9.27 -15.88 15.11
C VAL A 311 9.27 -14.41 14.77
N ASN A 312 8.16 -13.91 14.26
CA ASN A 312 7.95 -12.50 13.96
C ASN A 312 6.83 -11.97 14.86
N ALA A 313 7.05 -10.86 15.53
CA ALA A 313 6.06 -10.20 16.37
C ALA A 313 6.06 -8.69 16.13
N ALA A 314 4.88 -8.08 16.16
CA ALA A 314 4.73 -6.63 16.05
C ALA A 314 3.56 -6.14 16.90
N HIS A 315 3.77 -4.99 17.55
CA HIS A 315 2.76 -4.21 18.24
C HIS A 315 2.66 -2.84 17.56
N THR A 316 1.53 -2.56 16.90
CA THR A 316 1.30 -1.34 16.15
C THR A 316 0.20 -0.53 16.82
N LYS A 317 0.45 0.77 17.01
CA LYS A 317 -0.56 1.76 17.40
C LYS A 317 -0.76 2.75 16.27
N GLY A 318 -2.02 3.02 15.94
CA GLY A 318 -2.42 4.04 14.98
C GLY A 318 -3.38 5.03 15.63
N ASN A 319 -3.24 6.31 15.27
CA ASN A 319 -4.15 7.36 15.70
C ASN A 319 -4.54 8.21 14.49
N VAL A 320 -5.83 8.43 14.30
CA VAL A 320 -6.37 9.29 13.25
C VAL A 320 -7.23 10.38 13.87
N GLN A 321 -6.94 11.62 13.55
CA GLN A 321 -7.78 12.77 13.88
C GLN A 321 -8.12 13.51 12.59
N SER A 322 -9.41 13.68 12.31
CA SER A 322 -9.85 14.35 11.10
C SER A 322 -10.94 15.39 11.38
N LEU A 323 -10.78 16.54 10.75
CA LEU A 323 -11.80 17.55 10.57
C LEU A 323 -11.77 17.93 9.10
N ARG A 324 -12.75 17.46 8.36
CA ARG A 324 -12.78 17.53 6.90
C ARG A 324 -14.02 18.25 6.43
N VAL A 325 -14.00 18.72 5.20
CA VAL A 325 -15.18 19.23 4.50
C VAL A 325 -15.39 18.46 3.20
N TYR A 326 -16.64 18.38 2.78
CA TYR A 326 -17.01 17.98 1.42
C TYR A 326 -17.99 18.97 0.84
N GLY A 327 -17.90 19.15 -0.49
CA GLY A 327 -18.78 20.03 -1.23
C GLY A 327 -20.06 19.32 -1.66
N THR A 328 -21.16 20.04 -1.60
CA THR A 328 -22.45 19.62 -2.16
C THR A 328 -23.03 20.77 -3.01
N GLY A 329 -23.96 20.44 -3.92
CA GLY A 329 -24.50 21.41 -4.87
C GLY A 329 -23.71 21.46 -6.18
N TYR A 330 -24.11 22.35 -7.05
CA TYR A 330 -23.53 22.56 -8.36
C TYR A 330 -23.29 24.05 -8.60
N PRO A 331 -22.12 24.44 -9.17
CA PRO A 331 -21.83 25.84 -9.39
C PRO A 331 -22.77 26.46 -10.44
N ALA A 332 -23.40 27.56 -10.11
CA ALA A 332 -24.12 28.40 -11.04
C ALA A 332 -23.14 29.20 -11.94
N ALA A 333 -23.65 29.95 -12.90
CA ALA A 333 -22.84 30.73 -13.82
C ALA A 333 -21.99 31.80 -13.12
N ASP A 334 -22.49 32.38 -12.03
CA ASP A 334 -21.79 33.33 -11.17
C ASP A 334 -20.83 32.69 -10.18
N GLY A 335 -20.75 31.33 -10.13
CA GLY A 335 -19.94 30.55 -9.23
C GLY A 335 -20.58 30.22 -7.89
N SER A 336 -21.78 30.73 -7.60
CA SER A 336 -22.56 30.37 -6.40
C SER A 336 -23.19 28.97 -6.51
N GLY A 337 -23.96 28.55 -5.49
CA GLY A 337 -24.76 27.31 -5.53
C GLY A 337 -24.07 26.10 -4.93
N MET A 338 -22.85 26.24 -4.44
CA MET A 338 -22.17 25.19 -3.70
C MET A 338 -22.09 25.51 -2.20
N PHE A 339 -22.07 24.48 -1.40
CA PHE A 339 -21.90 24.63 0.05
C PHE A 339 -21.06 23.49 0.62
N LEU A 340 -20.39 23.81 1.74
CA LEU A 340 -19.56 22.87 2.50
C LEU A 340 -20.38 22.21 3.60
N ARG A 341 -20.09 20.95 3.83
CA ARG A 341 -20.46 20.19 5.04
C ARG A 341 -19.22 19.66 5.71
N THR A 342 -19.29 19.44 7.00
CA THR A 342 -18.15 18.94 7.78
C THR A 342 -18.29 17.47 8.09
N GLY A 343 -17.16 16.78 8.21
CA GLY A 343 -17.03 15.45 8.77
C GLY A 343 -15.89 15.40 9.79
N VAL A 344 -16.18 14.94 10.99
CA VAL A 344 -15.18 14.76 12.05
C VAL A 344 -14.99 13.29 12.35
N GLY A 345 -13.77 12.90 12.69
CA GLY A 345 -13.45 11.54 13.09
C GLY A 345 -12.23 11.51 13.99
N GLU A 346 -12.29 10.66 15.01
CA GLU A 346 -11.17 10.35 15.87
C GLU A 346 -11.19 8.87 16.18
N THR A 347 -10.10 8.18 15.81
CA THR A 347 -9.97 6.73 15.92
C THR A 347 -8.59 6.38 16.44
N GLU A 348 -8.53 5.46 17.39
CA GLU A 348 -7.31 4.85 17.90
C GLU A 348 -7.34 3.36 17.59
N ASP A 349 -6.30 2.85 16.93
CA ASP A 349 -6.13 1.44 16.61
C ASP A 349 -4.94 0.87 17.36
N THR A 350 -5.08 -0.35 17.84
CA THR A 350 -3.96 -1.16 18.35
C THR A 350 -4.02 -2.52 17.68
N ARG A 351 -2.89 -2.94 17.11
CA ARG A 351 -2.77 -4.25 16.46
C ARG A 351 -1.58 -5.01 17.03
N ASP A 352 -1.85 -6.19 17.53
CA ASP A 352 -0.85 -7.18 17.90
C ASP A 352 -0.81 -8.28 16.86
N SER A 353 0.37 -8.66 16.39
CA SER A 353 0.55 -9.70 15.38
C SER A 353 1.75 -10.59 15.74
N VAL A 354 1.57 -11.89 15.59
CA VAL A 354 2.64 -12.89 15.77
C VAL A 354 2.52 -13.92 14.66
N ASP A 355 3.65 -14.29 14.06
CA ASP A 355 3.79 -15.38 13.10
C ASP A 355 4.98 -16.24 13.48
N VAL A 356 4.76 -17.54 13.63
CA VAL A 356 5.80 -18.53 14.00
C VAL A 356 5.80 -19.62 12.97
N TYR A 357 6.94 -19.90 12.37
CA TYR A 357 7.05 -21.00 11.42
C TYR A 357 8.40 -21.69 11.46
N LEU A 358 8.38 -22.97 11.15
CA LEU A 358 9.51 -23.82 10.92
C LEU A 358 9.58 -24.16 9.43
N SER A 359 10.70 -23.88 8.80
CA SER A 359 10.97 -24.25 7.41
C SER A 359 12.21 -25.11 7.30
N GLY A 360 12.20 -26.06 6.37
CA GLY A 360 13.37 -26.89 6.18
C GLY A 360 13.24 -27.89 5.03
N GLY A 361 14.33 -28.58 4.78
CA GLY A 361 14.42 -29.64 3.78
C GLY A 361 14.19 -31.03 4.38
N PHE A 362 13.61 -31.93 3.58
CA PHE A 362 13.51 -33.35 3.92
C PHE A 362 13.71 -34.23 2.68
N SER A 363 14.25 -35.43 2.90
CA SER A 363 14.46 -36.38 1.80
C SER A 363 13.31 -37.38 1.73
N LEU A 364 12.73 -37.55 0.55
CA LEU A 364 11.71 -38.56 0.28
C LEU A 364 11.88 -39.07 -1.15
N PHE A 365 11.81 -40.39 -1.31
CA PHE A 365 12.00 -41.07 -2.61
C PHE A 365 13.30 -40.69 -3.35
N GLY A 366 14.39 -40.47 -2.58
CA GLY A 366 15.70 -40.10 -3.10
C GLY A 366 15.83 -38.66 -3.60
N ARG A 367 14.86 -37.79 -3.30
CA ARG A 367 14.85 -36.36 -3.65
C ARG A 367 14.73 -35.48 -2.43
N GLN A 368 15.30 -34.31 -2.52
CA GLN A 368 15.14 -33.25 -1.51
C GLN A 368 13.86 -32.44 -1.76
N HIS A 369 13.07 -32.27 -0.74
CA HIS A 369 11.83 -31.50 -0.71
C HIS A 369 11.93 -30.42 0.34
N ASP A 370 11.10 -29.39 0.22
CA ASP A 370 11.03 -28.31 1.19
C ASP A 370 9.65 -28.29 1.85
N VAL A 371 9.61 -27.98 3.14
CA VAL A 371 8.38 -27.87 3.91
C VAL A 371 8.41 -26.65 4.81
N VAL A 372 7.25 -26.05 4.99
CA VAL A 372 6.98 -25.01 5.99
C VAL A 372 5.75 -25.41 6.78
N VAL A 373 5.82 -25.29 8.09
CA VAL A 373 4.66 -25.42 8.99
C VAL A 373 4.69 -24.23 9.93
N GLY A 374 3.55 -23.55 10.08
CA GLY A 374 3.50 -22.37 10.91
C GLY A 374 2.11 -22.06 11.45
N GLY A 375 2.08 -21.04 12.27
CA GLY A 375 0.85 -20.48 12.82
C GLY A 375 0.96 -18.98 13.02
N SER A 376 -0.14 -18.28 12.80
CA SER A 376 -0.22 -16.84 12.98
C SER A 376 -1.42 -16.46 13.84
N TRP A 377 -1.25 -15.37 14.56
CA TRP A 377 -2.29 -14.74 15.35
C TRP A 377 -2.20 -13.23 15.19
N GLN A 378 -3.35 -12.57 15.06
CA GLN A 378 -3.47 -11.12 15.11
C GLN A 378 -4.72 -10.70 15.86
N ASP A 379 -4.63 -9.58 16.55
CA ASP A 379 -5.73 -8.92 17.26
C ASP A 379 -5.71 -7.43 16.93
N LEU A 380 -6.77 -6.95 16.33
CA LEU A 380 -6.99 -5.53 16.02
C LEU A 380 -8.08 -4.99 16.94
N GLN A 381 -7.75 -3.99 17.74
CA GLN A 381 -8.68 -3.21 18.52
C GLN A 381 -8.76 -1.81 17.93
N SER A 382 -9.98 -1.34 17.68
CA SER A 382 -10.25 -0.02 17.09
C SER A 382 -11.28 0.71 17.96
N THR A 383 -10.89 1.87 18.47
CA THR A 383 -11.78 2.73 19.27
C THR A 383 -12.12 3.98 18.45
N SER A 384 -13.39 4.15 18.11
CA SER A 384 -13.91 5.35 17.48
C SER A 384 -14.67 6.19 18.49
N TYR A 385 -14.32 7.47 18.60
CA TYR A 385 -14.92 8.39 19.56
C TYR A 385 -16.08 9.16 18.94
N GLY A 386 -17.18 9.26 19.69
CA GLY A 386 -18.29 10.15 19.37
C GLY A 386 -17.88 11.60 19.58
N LEU A 387 -18.14 12.43 18.59
CA LEU A 387 -17.71 13.83 18.56
C LEU A 387 -18.95 14.74 18.45
N ALA A 388 -18.93 15.85 19.18
CA ALA A 388 -19.89 16.95 19.05
C ALA A 388 -19.21 18.13 18.38
N GLN A 389 -19.81 18.66 17.32
CA GLN A 389 -19.31 19.80 16.56
C GLN A 389 -19.96 21.10 17.05
N THR A 390 -19.18 22.16 17.12
CA THR A 390 -19.62 23.53 17.39
C THR A 390 -19.34 24.39 16.18
N TYR A 391 -20.38 25.02 15.65
CA TYR A 391 -20.35 25.79 14.43
C TYR A 391 -20.40 27.29 14.71
N PRO A 392 -19.57 28.10 14.07
CA PRO A 392 -19.67 29.56 14.05
C PRO A 392 -20.98 30.05 13.39
N ASP A 393 -21.28 31.34 13.58
CA ASP A 393 -22.56 31.94 13.13
C ASP A 393 -22.70 32.01 11.61
N ASP A 394 -21.61 32.02 10.86
CA ASP A 394 -21.59 32.00 9.39
C ASP A 394 -21.96 30.64 8.78
N TRP A 395 -22.13 29.59 9.60
CA TRP A 395 -22.65 28.29 9.20
C TRP A 395 -24.17 28.24 9.36
N ALA A 396 -24.89 28.20 8.23
CA ALA A 396 -26.35 28.08 8.21
C ALA A 396 -26.83 26.65 8.45
N THR A 397 -28.14 26.46 8.50
CA THR A 397 -28.79 25.15 8.48
C THR A 397 -29.34 24.89 7.09
N CYS A 398 -28.90 23.77 6.47
CA CYS A 398 -29.29 23.39 5.12
C CYS A 398 -30.09 22.09 5.10
N PRO A 399 -31.04 21.94 4.16
CA PRO A 399 -31.70 20.66 3.92
C PRO A 399 -30.67 19.56 3.62
N ASN A 400 -30.93 18.35 4.10
CA ASN A 400 -30.17 17.16 3.75
C ASN A 400 -31.12 16.17 3.05
N ALA A 401 -30.79 15.75 1.82
CA ALA A 401 -31.62 14.82 1.05
C ALA A 401 -31.73 13.43 1.66
N PHE A 402 -30.78 13.06 2.55
CA PHE A 402 -30.67 11.71 3.13
C PHE A 402 -30.83 11.67 4.65
N GLY A 403 -31.25 12.79 5.28
CA GLY A 403 -31.35 12.87 6.74
C GLY A 403 -31.93 14.20 7.23
N PRO A 404 -31.84 14.46 8.56
CA PRO A 404 -32.27 15.73 9.13
C PRO A 404 -31.42 16.89 8.58
N PRO A 405 -31.90 18.14 8.65
CA PRO A 405 -31.14 19.32 8.26
C PRO A 405 -29.78 19.36 9.01
N GLU A 406 -28.73 19.73 8.28
CA GLU A 406 -27.36 19.78 8.79
C GLU A 406 -26.79 21.19 8.66
N ARG A 407 -25.72 21.47 9.41
CA ARG A 407 -24.98 22.73 9.28
C ARG A 407 -24.19 22.75 7.98
N CYS A 408 -24.18 23.89 7.30
CA CYS A 408 -23.47 24.09 6.03
C CYS A 408 -22.92 25.51 5.92
N TYR A 409 -21.86 25.68 5.13
CA TYR A 409 -21.34 26.98 4.74
C TYR A 409 -21.55 27.20 3.26
N PHE A 410 -22.21 28.30 2.87
CA PHE A 410 -22.41 28.65 1.47
C PHE A 410 -21.14 29.26 0.88
N ILE A 411 -20.62 28.63 -0.19
CA ILE A 411 -19.49 29.17 -0.95
C ILE A 411 -20.01 30.31 -1.83
N PRO A 412 -19.54 31.55 -1.62
CA PRO A 412 -20.06 32.68 -2.40
C PRO A 412 -19.76 32.56 -3.89
N ASN A 413 -18.54 32.11 -4.25
CA ASN A 413 -18.11 31.88 -5.61
C ASN A 413 -16.98 30.85 -5.64
N ILE A 414 -17.26 29.66 -6.17
CA ILE A 414 -16.28 28.56 -6.25
C ILE A 414 -15.06 28.89 -7.11
N ARG A 415 -15.23 29.76 -8.13
CA ARG A 415 -14.14 30.12 -9.05
C ARG A 415 -13.10 31.04 -8.42
N ASN A 416 -13.47 31.74 -7.34
CA ASN A 416 -12.62 32.65 -6.56
C ASN A 416 -12.63 32.27 -5.08
N TRP A 417 -12.83 30.97 -4.79
CA TRP A 417 -12.89 30.48 -3.41
C TRP A 417 -11.51 30.50 -2.74
N ASP A 418 -11.40 31.27 -1.64
CA ASP A 418 -10.17 31.46 -0.87
C ASP A 418 -10.10 30.63 0.42
N GLY A 419 -11.14 29.83 0.72
CA GLY A 419 -11.16 28.98 1.91
C GLY A 419 -11.51 29.69 3.21
N ASN A 420 -12.13 30.87 3.18
CA ASN A 420 -12.33 31.74 4.32
C ASN A 420 -13.53 31.40 5.22
N ALA A 421 -14.11 30.19 5.12
CA ALA A 421 -15.11 29.73 6.09
C ALA A 421 -14.52 29.64 7.51
N SER A 422 -15.28 30.07 8.50
CA SER A 422 -14.85 30.04 9.91
C SER A 422 -14.64 28.59 10.39
N GLU A 423 -13.61 28.39 11.21
CA GLU A 423 -13.24 27.06 11.70
C GLU A 423 -14.34 26.45 12.58
N VAL A 424 -14.74 25.25 12.26
CA VAL A 424 -15.61 24.40 13.09
C VAL A 424 -14.75 23.70 14.13
N THR A 425 -15.18 23.73 15.39
CA THR A 425 -14.50 23.00 16.45
C THR A 425 -15.28 21.74 16.83
N TYR A 426 -14.61 20.80 17.47
CA TYR A 426 -15.26 19.60 17.99
C TYR A 426 -14.64 19.13 19.29
N ALA A 427 -15.41 18.38 20.07
CA ALA A 427 -14.95 17.74 21.30
C ALA A 427 -15.55 16.34 21.44
N ARG A 428 -14.87 15.45 22.15
CA ARG A 428 -15.41 14.15 22.51
C ARG A 428 -16.68 14.35 23.35
N ASN A 429 -17.78 13.70 22.96
CA ASN A 429 -19.07 13.82 23.65
C ASN A 429 -19.33 12.68 24.67
N GLY A 430 -18.31 11.86 24.95
CA GLY A 430 -18.35 10.74 25.86
C GLY A 430 -18.80 9.41 25.21
N ARG A 431 -19.46 9.44 24.04
CA ARG A 431 -19.76 8.22 23.31
C ARG A 431 -18.49 7.63 22.70
N ARG A 432 -18.41 6.32 22.62
CA ARG A 432 -17.41 5.62 21.85
C ARG A 432 -17.90 4.26 21.37
N SER A 433 -17.28 3.73 20.35
CA SER A 433 -17.42 2.34 19.92
C SER A 433 -16.06 1.65 19.90
N GLU A 434 -16.00 0.45 20.44
CA GLU A 434 -14.79 -0.37 20.53
C GLU A 434 -14.98 -1.62 19.67
N GLY A 435 -14.35 -1.63 18.51
CA GLY A 435 -14.27 -2.78 17.60
C GLY A 435 -13.11 -3.69 17.99
N ARG A 436 -13.29 -4.98 17.93
CA ARG A 436 -12.20 -5.95 18.05
C ARG A 436 -12.33 -7.00 16.97
N THR A 437 -11.24 -7.25 16.25
CA THR A 437 -11.16 -8.30 15.25
C THR A 437 -9.95 -9.17 15.57
N THR A 438 -10.19 -10.46 15.79
CA THR A 438 -9.14 -11.45 16.04
C THR A 438 -9.10 -12.44 14.90
N GLN A 439 -7.93 -12.70 14.37
CA GLN A 439 -7.69 -13.75 13.38
C GLN A 439 -6.54 -14.64 13.84
N ARG A 440 -6.71 -15.93 13.67
CA ARG A 440 -5.68 -16.94 13.94
C ARG A 440 -5.76 -18.04 12.89
N GLY A 441 -4.64 -18.70 12.67
CA GLY A 441 -4.63 -19.83 11.76
C GLY A 441 -3.33 -20.60 11.85
N VAL A 442 -3.41 -21.84 11.44
CA VAL A 442 -2.25 -22.72 11.22
C VAL A 442 -2.15 -23.03 9.75
N TYR A 443 -0.94 -23.10 9.23
CA TYR A 443 -0.71 -23.37 7.83
C TYR A 443 0.45 -24.31 7.62
N ALA A 444 0.40 -25.02 6.49
CA ALA A 444 1.52 -25.82 6.02
C ALA A 444 1.61 -25.69 4.50
N SER A 445 2.83 -25.71 3.99
CA SER A 445 3.09 -25.80 2.55
C SER A 445 4.34 -26.63 2.29
N THR A 446 4.35 -27.34 1.17
CA THR A 446 5.45 -28.22 0.78
C THR A 446 5.74 -28.05 -0.69
N ARG A 447 7.03 -27.99 -1.05
CA ARG A 447 7.49 -28.17 -2.42
C ARG A 447 7.97 -29.61 -2.60
N PHE A 448 7.23 -30.39 -3.37
CA PHE A 448 7.62 -31.73 -3.79
C PHE A 448 8.35 -31.63 -5.13
N ARG A 449 9.60 -32.05 -5.19
CA ARG A 449 10.33 -32.24 -6.45
C ARG A 449 10.00 -33.62 -6.99
N LEU A 450 8.99 -33.67 -7.89
CA LEU A 450 8.48 -34.93 -8.44
C LEU A 450 9.43 -35.53 -9.49
N ALA A 451 10.11 -34.67 -10.24
CA ALA A 451 11.19 -34.96 -11.17
C ALA A 451 12.18 -33.79 -11.16
N ASP A 452 13.33 -33.93 -11.84
CA ASP A 452 14.29 -32.83 -11.91
C ASP A 452 13.67 -31.56 -12.51
N PRO A 453 12.87 -31.60 -13.58
CA PRO A 453 12.19 -30.42 -14.12
C PRO A 453 10.81 -30.13 -13.51
N LEU A 454 10.29 -30.96 -12.56
CA LEU A 454 8.89 -30.88 -12.15
C LEU A 454 8.76 -30.75 -10.64
N SER A 455 8.22 -29.61 -10.21
CA SER A 455 7.90 -29.32 -8.82
C SER A 455 6.40 -29.11 -8.60
N LEU A 456 5.85 -29.73 -7.56
CA LEU A 456 4.49 -29.48 -7.06
C LEU A 456 4.61 -28.71 -5.74
N ILE A 457 4.00 -27.55 -5.68
CA ILE A 457 3.83 -26.79 -4.45
C ILE A 457 2.39 -27.01 -3.98
N ALA A 458 2.21 -27.50 -2.77
CA ALA A 458 0.89 -27.71 -2.20
C ALA A 458 0.86 -27.22 -0.76
N GLY A 459 -0.22 -26.56 -0.37
CA GLY A 459 -0.37 -26.06 0.98
C GLY A 459 -1.83 -25.78 1.32
N ALA A 460 -2.09 -25.59 2.59
CA ALA A 460 -3.38 -25.15 3.08
C ALA A 460 -3.22 -24.39 4.39
N ARG A 461 -4.17 -23.51 4.64
CA ARG A 461 -4.33 -22.81 5.92
C ARG A 461 -5.69 -23.11 6.49
N LEU A 462 -5.76 -23.40 7.78
CA LEU A 462 -6.97 -23.46 8.57
C LEU A 462 -7.05 -22.18 9.40
N SER A 463 -8.11 -21.40 9.21
CA SER A 463 -8.29 -20.07 9.79
C SER A 463 -9.53 -19.99 10.66
N SER A 464 -9.43 -19.18 11.71
CA SER A 464 -10.60 -18.68 12.46
C SER A 464 -10.53 -17.17 12.53
N TRP A 465 -11.68 -16.53 12.38
CA TRP A 465 -11.84 -15.07 12.38
C TRP A 465 -13.06 -14.66 13.19
N GLU A 466 -12.91 -13.68 14.07
CA GLU A 466 -13.98 -13.15 14.91
C GLU A 466 -13.93 -11.63 14.92
N THR A 467 -15.11 -10.99 14.83
CA THR A 467 -15.26 -9.56 15.08
C THR A 467 -16.46 -9.25 15.95
N ARG A 468 -16.38 -8.12 16.67
CA ARG A 468 -17.48 -7.56 17.44
C ARG A 468 -17.25 -6.07 17.65
N THR A 469 -18.33 -5.32 17.87
CA THR A 469 -18.28 -3.91 18.23
C THR A 469 -19.10 -3.67 19.49
N GLN A 470 -18.49 -3.07 20.50
CA GLN A 470 -19.13 -2.66 21.74
C GLN A 470 -19.41 -1.15 21.69
N ALA A 471 -20.62 -0.75 22.08
CA ALA A 471 -21.03 0.65 22.11
C ALA A 471 -21.14 1.17 23.54
N PHE A 472 -20.76 2.43 23.75
CA PHE A 472 -20.80 3.14 25.02
C PHE A 472 -21.53 4.47 24.86
N ASN A 473 -22.37 4.84 25.81
CA ASN A 473 -23.09 6.11 25.78
C ASN A 473 -22.21 7.30 26.27
N THR A 474 -22.80 8.49 26.38
CA THR A 474 -22.12 9.72 26.77
C THR A 474 -21.54 9.70 28.19
N SER A 475 -22.06 8.88 29.07
CA SER A 475 -21.52 8.66 30.42
C SER A 475 -20.48 7.55 30.50
N GLY A 476 -20.09 6.96 29.35
CA GLY A 476 -19.14 5.85 29.30
C GLY A 476 -19.71 4.51 29.70
N THR A 477 -21.05 4.40 29.86
CA THR A 477 -21.72 3.14 30.21
C THR A 477 -21.88 2.29 28.93
N TYR A 478 -21.53 1.02 29.04
CA TYR A 478 -21.76 0.03 27.99
C TYR A 478 -23.27 -0.09 27.66
N THR A 479 -23.62 -0.03 26.39
CA THR A 479 -25.01 -0.06 25.90
C THR A 479 -25.35 -1.28 25.07
N GLY A 480 -24.38 -2.01 24.58
CA GLY A 480 -24.62 -3.22 23.80
C GLY A 480 -23.45 -3.62 22.91
N THR A 481 -23.54 -4.84 22.42
CA THR A 481 -22.61 -5.38 21.40
C THR A 481 -23.37 -5.58 20.09
N SER A 482 -22.79 -5.10 19.02
CA SER A 482 -23.28 -5.27 17.64
C SER A 482 -22.19 -5.87 16.75
N GLY A 483 -22.56 -6.22 15.53
CA GLY A 483 -21.62 -6.68 14.52
C GLY A 483 -20.86 -7.95 14.89
N ARG A 484 -21.39 -8.77 15.82
CA ARG A 484 -20.74 -10.04 16.16
C ARG A 484 -20.84 -10.99 14.99
N TYR A 485 -19.67 -11.40 14.51
CA TYR A 485 -19.53 -12.33 13.40
C TYR A 485 -18.31 -13.22 13.66
N GLU A 486 -18.46 -14.51 13.42
CA GLU A 486 -17.40 -15.50 13.63
C GLU A 486 -17.39 -16.46 12.44
N VAL A 487 -16.19 -16.74 11.94
CA VAL A 487 -15.88 -17.78 10.96
C VAL A 487 -14.91 -18.72 11.62
N SER A 488 -15.24 -19.99 11.68
CA SER A 488 -14.37 -21.04 12.25
C SER A 488 -14.06 -22.08 11.19
N ASP A 489 -12.86 -22.63 11.30
CA ASP A 489 -12.42 -23.78 10.50
C ASP A 489 -12.42 -23.54 8.97
N GLU A 490 -12.18 -22.29 8.55
CA GLU A 490 -12.08 -21.94 7.14
C GLU A 490 -10.77 -22.45 6.55
N VAL A 491 -10.86 -23.25 5.49
CA VAL A 491 -9.70 -23.84 4.82
C VAL A 491 -9.44 -23.11 3.51
N THR A 492 -8.27 -22.52 3.39
CA THR A 492 -7.79 -21.87 2.15
C THR A 492 -6.67 -22.68 1.53
N PRO A 493 -6.93 -23.42 0.42
CA PRO A 493 -5.91 -24.22 -0.27
C PRO A 493 -5.01 -23.37 -1.17
N TYR A 494 -3.82 -23.91 -1.41
CA TYR A 494 -2.84 -23.42 -2.38
C TYR A 494 -2.25 -24.62 -3.12
N VAL A 495 -2.29 -24.60 -4.45
CA VAL A 495 -1.66 -25.61 -5.30
C VAL A 495 -0.97 -24.92 -6.46
N GLY A 496 0.28 -25.27 -6.72
CA GLY A 496 1.06 -24.78 -7.86
C GLY A 496 1.90 -25.90 -8.46
N LEU A 497 1.98 -25.94 -9.77
CA LEU A 497 2.83 -26.83 -10.53
C LEU A 497 3.83 -25.99 -11.31
N VAL A 498 5.11 -26.32 -11.22
CA VAL A 498 6.19 -25.66 -11.99
C VAL A 498 6.92 -26.74 -12.78
N TYR A 499 7.09 -26.50 -14.08
CA TYR A 499 7.83 -27.38 -14.97
C TYR A 499 8.92 -26.57 -15.68
N ASP A 500 10.17 -26.94 -15.46
CA ASP A 500 11.33 -26.33 -16.08
C ASP A 500 11.53 -26.96 -17.49
N ILE A 501 11.19 -26.19 -18.52
CA ILE A 501 11.40 -26.64 -19.91
C ILE A 501 12.91 -26.75 -20.20
N VAL A 502 13.64 -25.76 -19.72
CA VAL A 502 15.11 -25.69 -19.63
C VAL A 502 15.46 -24.97 -18.32
N PRO A 503 16.71 -25.01 -17.85
CA PRO A 503 17.08 -24.42 -16.53
C PRO A 503 16.66 -22.98 -16.33
N ASP A 504 16.59 -22.17 -17.38
CA ASP A 504 16.27 -20.76 -17.32
C ASP A 504 14.82 -20.43 -17.75
N VAL A 505 14.01 -21.44 -18.14
CA VAL A 505 12.63 -21.23 -18.59
C VAL A 505 11.69 -22.23 -17.94
N SER A 506 10.73 -21.73 -17.18
CA SER A 506 9.73 -22.53 -16.49
C SER A 506 8.32 -22.13 -16.93
N VAL A 507 7.44 -23.10 -17.05
CA VAL A 507 5.98 -22.89 -17.14
C VAL A 507 5.34 -23.29 -15.82
N TYR A 508 4.27 -22.62 -15.46
CA TYR A 508 3.56 -22.91 -14.22
C TYR A 508 2.05 -22.81 -14.37
N ALA A 509 1.35 -23.47 -13.47
CA ALA A 509 -0.06 -23.26 -13.22
C ALA A 509 -0.32 -23.26 -11.72
N SER A 510 -1.22 -22.43 -11.24
CA SER A 510 -1.58 -22.37 -9.83
C SER A 510 -3.06 -22.11 -9.60
N TYR A 511 -3.55 -22.63 -8.47
CA TYR A 511 -4.86 -22.35 -7.91
C TYR A 511 -4.69 -21.91 -6.46
N THR A 512 -5.26 -20.77 -6.12
CA THR A 512 -5.17 -20.18 -4.78
C THR A 512 -6.53 -19.68 -4.35
N GLU A 513 -6.83 -19.80 -3.06
CA GLU A 513 -8.06 -19.28 -2.45
C GLU A 513 -7.75 -18.26 -1.37
N ILE A 514 -8.77 -17.50 -1.04
CA ILE A 514 -8.84 -16.54 0.06
C ILE A 514 -10.29 -16.39 0.46
N PHE A 515 -10.58 -16.13 1.72
CA PHE A 515 -11.93 -15.83 2.15
C PHE A 515 -12.04 -14.39 2.66
N ASN A 516 -13.23 -13.78 2.50
CA ASN A 516 -13.49 -12.45 3.03
C ASN A 516 -14.73 -12.49 3.92
N PRO A 517 -14.60 -12.30 5.24
CA PRO A 517 -15.71 -12.29 6.17
C PRO A 517 -16.73 -11.22 5.79
N GLN A 518 -18.03 -11.57 5.86
CA GLN A 518 -19.12 -10.65 5.58
C GLN A 518 -20.21 -10.75 6.65
N ASN A 519 -20.56 -9.63 7.27
CA ASN A 519 -21.54 -9.59 8.35
C ASN A 519 -22.95 -9.25 7.81
N TYR A 520 -23.48 -10.10 6.91
CA TYR A 520 -24.83 -10.00 6.38
C TYR A 520 -25.65 -11.23 6.75
N ARG A 521 -26.98 -11.07 6.83
CA ARG A 521 -27.90 -12.14 7.23
C ARG A 521 -28.94 -12.40 6.17
N ASP A 522 -29.36 -13.66 6.05
CA ASP A 522 -30.47 -14.08 5.19
C ASP A 522 -31.84 -13.70 5.78
N LYS A 523 -32.92 -14.00 5.06
CA LYS A 523 -34.30 -13.75 5.48
C LYS A 523 -34.68 -14.48 6.79
N ASP A 524 -33.99 -15.55 7.14
CA ASP A 524 -34.21 -16.36 8.33
C ASP A 524 -33.28 -15.91 9.49
N ASN A 525 -32.60 -14.76 9.32
CA ASN A 525 -31.65 -14.17 10.27
C ASN A 525 -30.37 -14.99 10.52
N ASN A 526 -30.04 -15.94 9.62
CA ASN A 526 -28.78 -16.65 9.67
C ASN A 526 -27.66 -15.81 9.03
N LEU A 527 -26.44 -15.89 9.56
CA LEU A 527 -25.26 -15.29 8.93
C LEU A 527 -24.99 -15.95 7.59
N LEU A 528 -24.71 -15.14 6.57
CA LEU A 528 -24.19 -15.64 5.31
C LEU A 528 -22.78 -16.20 5.51
N ALA A 529 -22.42 -17.23 4.75
CA ALA A 529 -21.06 -17.72 4.68
C ALA A 529 -20.11 -16.62 4.17
N PRO A 530 -18.79 -16.67 4.44
CA PRO A 530 -17.83 -15.73 3.88
C PRO A 530 -17.89 -15.65 2.36
N VAL A 531 -17.43 -14.53 1.80
CA VAL A 531 -17.13 -14.45 0.39
C VAL A 531 -15.91 -15.33 0.11
N GLU A 532 -16.01 -16.22 -0.86
CA GLU A 532 -14.92 -17.06 -1.32
C GLU A 532 -14.23 -16.36 -2.50
N GLY A 533 -12.95 -16.02 -2.36
CA GLY A 533 -12.11 -15.49 -3.41
C GLY A 533 -11.21 -16.58 -3.98
N SER A 534 -11.14 -16.74 -5.29
CA SER A 534 -10.22 -17.69 -5.91
C SER A 534 -9.46 -17.06 -7.07
N ASN A 535 -8.26 -17.59 -7.32
CA ASN A 535 -7.42 -17.19 -8.45
C ASN A 535 -6.84 -18.44 -9.12
N LEU A 536 -7.12 -18.57 -10.40
CA LEU A 536 -6.48 -19.54 -11.30
C LEU A 536 -5.50 -18.77 -12.20
N GLU A 537 -4.26 -19.22 -12.25
CA GLU A 537 -3.20 -18.57 -13.03
C GLU A 537 -2.36 -19.61 -13.75
N ALA A 538 -1.96 -19.34 -15.00
CA ALA A 538 -0.97 -20.10 -15.71
C ALA A 538 -0.01 -19.14 -16.44
N GLY A 539 1.27 -19.48 -16.47
CA GLY A 539 2.25 -18.58 -17.06
C GLY A 539 3.58 -19.25 -17.41
N ILE A 540 4.44 -18.42 -17.98
CA ILE A 540 5.83 -18.74 -18.31
C ILE A 540 6.74 -17.71 -17.66
N LYS A 541 7.86 -18.15 -17.13
CA LYS A 541 8.94 -17.33 -16.59
C LYS A 541 10.25 -17.71 -17.22
N ALA A 542 10.99 -16.72 -17.68
CA ALA A 542 12.27 -16.92 -18.33
C ALA A 542 13.33 -16.02 -17.68
N GLN A 543 14.40 -16.60 -17.20
CA GLN A 543 15.63 -15.88 -16.90
C GLN A 543 16.39 -15.67 -18.21
N LEU A 544 16.79 -14.45 -18.46
CA LEU A 544 17.44 -14.02 -19.68
C LEU A 544 18.78 -13.36 -19.35
N LEU A 545 19.68 -13.32 -20.34
CA LEU A 545 20.96 -12.63 -20.19
C LEU A 545 21.75 -13.11 -18.97
N ASP A 546 21.93 -14.44 -18.86
CA ASP A 546 22.65 -15.09 -17.75
C ASP A 546 22.08 -14.76 -16.35
N GLY A 547 20.75 -14.52 -16.27
CA GLY A 547 20.04 -14.18 -15.04
C GLY A 547 20.01 -12.69 -14.69
N HIS A 548 20.54 -11.82 -15.57
CA HIS A 548 20.47 -10.36 -15.40
C HIS A 548 19.09 -9.79 -15.71
N ALA A 549 18.24 -10.50 -16.42
CA ALA A 549 16.87 -10.10 -16.71
C ALA A 549 15.89 -11.26 -16.52
N MET A 550 14.64 -10.91 -16.24
CA MET A 550 13.53 -11.85 -16.11
C MET A 550 12.34 -11.38 -16.94
N ALA A 551 11.79 -12.28 -17.74
CA ALA A 551 10.52 -12.07 -18.44
C ALA A 551 9.45 -13.01 -17.86
N THR A 552 8.25 -12.51 -17.69
CA THR A 552 7.09 -13.30 -17.23
C THR A 552 5.89 -12.97 -18.11
N ALA A 553 5.12 -13.99 -18.48
CA ALA A 553 3.80 -13.81 -19.08
C ALA A 553 2.82 -14.75 -18.40
N ALA A 554 1.64 -14.25 -18.03
CA ALA A 554 0.63 -15.01 -17.32
C ALA A 554 -0.77 -14.69 -17.83
N VAL A 555 -1.65 -15.70 -17.80
CA VAL A 555 -3.10 -15.55 -17.95
C VAL A 555 -3.74 -15.90 -16.62
N PHE A 556 -4.81 -15.19 -16.26
CA PHE A 556 -5.47 -15.39 -14.96
C PHE A 556 -6.99 -15.29 -15.04
N GLU A 557 -7.64 -15.95 -14.09
CA GLU A 557 -9.04 -15.75 -13.72
C GLU A 557 -9.12 -15.59 -12.21
N ALA A 558 -9.58 -14.43 -11.72
CA ALA A 558 -9.88 -14.18 -10.34
C ALA A 558 -11.39 -13.99 -10.18
N LYS A 559 -12.00 -14.56 -9.13
CA LYS A 559 -13.43 -14.43 -8.89
C LYS A 559 -13.73 -14.37 -7.39
N GLN A 560 -14.90 -13.81 -7.10
CA GLN A 560 -15.54 -13.85 -5.79
C GLN A 560 -16.90 -14.54 -5.93
N ASP A 561 -17.13 -15.53 -5.10
CA ASP A 561 -18.39 -16.23 -5.00
C ASP A 561 -19.04 -15.95 -3.62
N ASN A 562 -20.34 -16.19 -3.46
CA ASN A 562 -21.09 -15.92 -2.25
C ASN A 562 -21.09 -14.45 -1.77
N PHE A 563 -21.07 -13.51 -2.69
CA PHE A 563 -21.12 -12.07 -2.39
C PHE A 563 -22.52 -11.67 -1.92
N ALA A 564 -22.63 -10.96 -0.77
CA ALA A 564 -23.90 -10.55 -0.21
C ALA A 564 -24.58 -9.46 -1.05
N VAL A 565 -25.80 -9.75 -1.50
CA VAL A 565 -26.65 -8.82 -2.22
C VAL A 565 -27.97 -8.72 -1.47
N ARG A 566 -28.53 -7.50 -1.37
CA ARG A 566 -29.84 -7.32 -0.73
C ARG A 566 -30.89 -8.21 -1.39
N ASP A 567 -31.63 -8.96 -0.59
CA ASP A 567 -32.75 -9.76 -1.07
C ASP A 567 -33.94 -8.83 -1.37
N MET A 568 -34.12 -8.52 -2.66
CA MET A 568 -35.20 -7.65 -3.14
C MET A 568 -36.60 -8.30 -3.03
N THR A 569 -36.70 -9.60 -2.67
CA THR A 569 -37.97 -10.27 -2.41
C THR A 569 -38.48 -10.00 -1.00
N GLN A 570 -37.63 -9.46 -0.12
CA GLN A 570 -37.97 -9.10 1.25
C GLN A 570 -38.14 -7.58 1.40
N PRO A 571 -39.04 -7.12 2.29
CA PRO A 571 -39.12 -5.69 2.63
C PRO A 571 -37.79 -5.15 3.16
N GLU A 572 -37.63 -3.82 3.08
CA GLU A 572 -36.54 -3.16 3.81
C GLU A 572 -36.72 -3.34 5.31
N SER A 573 -35.59 -3.44 6.02
CA SER A 573 -35.62 -3.61 7.48
C SER A 573 -36.47 -4.82 7.95
N SER A 574 -36.42 -5.91 7.18
CA SER A 574 -37.21 -7.11 7.45
C SER A 574 -36.70 -7.98 8.61
N LEU A 575 -35.45 -7.77 9.05
CA LEU A 575 -34.83 -8.54 10.12
C LEU A 575 -35.17 -7.96 11.51
N PRO A 576 -35.09 -8.79 12.57
CA PRO A 576 -35.39 -8.36 13.94
C PRO A 576 -34.56 -7.19 14.47
N ASP A 577 -33.37 -6.99 13.93
CA ASP A 577 -32.45 -5.90 14.28
C ASP A 577 -32.69 -4.63 13.44
N GLY A 578 -33.70 -4.62 12.56
CA GLY A 578 -34.03 -3.52 11.68
C GLY A 578 -33.18 -3.45 10.41
N ASN A 579 -32.30 -4.42 10.14
CA ASN A 579 -31.55 -4.53 8.92
C ASN A 579 -32.36 -5.22 7.79
N SER A 580 -31.92 -5.05 6.55
CA SER A 580 -32.45 -5.77 5.39
C SER A 580 -31.86 -7.19 5.33
N ALA A 581 -32.62 -8.13 4.74
CA ALA A 581 -32.13 -9.46 4.41
C ALA A 581 -31.23 -9.45 3.16
N TYR A 582 -30.29 -10.38 3.10
CA TYR A 582 -29.34 -10.56 2.00
C TYR A 582 -29.31 -12.00 1.52
N ILE A 583 -28.87 -12.19 0.28
CA ILE A 583 -28.59 -13.49 -0.33
C ILE A 583 -27.15 -13.50 -0.85
N GLY A 584 -26.48 -14.64 -0.77
CA GLY A 584 -25.20 -14.86 -1.42
C GLY A 584 -25.40 -15.12 -2.92
N VAL A 585 -24.68 -14.40 -3.77
CA VAL A 585 -24.68 -14.59 -5.23
C VAL A 585 -23.27 -14.82 -5.72
N ASN A 586 -23.13 -15.43 -6.90
CA ASN A 586 -21.85 -15.47 -7.59
C ASN A 586 -21.47 -14.05 -7.97
N GLY A 587 -20.32 -13.62 -7.43
CA GLY A 587 -19.88 -12.25 -7.49
C GLY A 587 -19.12 -11.89 -8.76
N THR A 588 -18.27 -10.92 -8.62
CA THR A 588 -17.46 -10.37 -9.70
C THR A 588 -16.40 -11.35 -10.14
N LYS A 589 -16.20 -11.44 -11.45
CA LYS A 589 -15.20 -12.23 -12.12
C LYS A 589 -14.28 -11.35 -12.96
N SER A 590 -13.00 -11.53 -12.79
CA SER A 590 -11.95 -10.85 -13.55
C SER A 590 -11.13 -11.86 -14.34
N ARG A 591 -10.87 -11.56 -15.61
CA ARG A 591 -10.02 -12.36 -16.51
C ARG A 591 -9.06 -11.44 -17.23
N GLY A 592 -7.85 -11.92 -17.44
CA GLY A 592 -6.87 -11.13 -18.14
C GLY A 592 -5.56 -11.83 -18.39
N TRP A 593 -4.61 -11.05 -18.85
CA TRP A 593 -3.22 -11.47 -18.99
C TRP A 593 -2.27 -10.34 -18.63
N GLU A 594 -1.10 -10.72 -18.19
CA GLU A 594 -0.05 -9.83 -17.73
C GLU A 594 1.28 -10.23 -18.34
N MET A 595 2.10 -9.26 -18.69
CA MET A 595 3.48 -9.46 -19.13
C MET A 595 4.39 -8.53 -18.33
N ASP A 596 5.50 -9.07 -17.86
CA ASP A 596 6.55 -8.34 -17.16
C ASP A 596 7.91 -8.62 -17.79
N PHE A 597 8.74 -7.60 -17.91
CA PHE A 597 10.15 -7.70 -18.18
C PHE A 597 10.91 -6.80 -17.22
N ASN A 598 11.87 -7.34 -16.47
CA ASN A 598 12.65 -6.58 -15.51
C ASN A 598 14.10 -7.04 -15.56
N GLY A 599 15.03 -6.12 -15.73
CA GLY A 599 16.45 -6.45 -15.65
C GLY A 599 17.39 -5.56 -16.42
N GLU A 600 18.67 -5.91 -16.34
CA GLU A 600 19.76 -5.25 -17.03
C GLU A 600 19.97 -5.94 -18.40
N VAL A 601 19.69 -5.19 -19.48
CA VAL A 601 19.78 -5.72 -20.87
C VAL A 601 21.19 -5.57 -21.43
N LEU A 602 21.94 -4.59 -20.96
CA LEU A 602 23.38 -4.40 -21.21
C LEU A 602 23.99 -3.82 -19.92
N PRO A 603 25.31 -3.98 -19.69
CA PRO A 603 25.94 -3.40 -18.51
C PRO A 603 25.63 -1.91 -18.34
N GLY A 604 24.95 -1.56 -17.25
CA GLY A 604 24.48 -0.21 -16.95
C GLY A 604 23.20 0.20 -17.68
N TRP A 605 22.49 -0.69 -18.38
CA TRP A 605 21.20 -0.40 -18.98
C TRP A 605 20.11 -1.32 -18.46
N THR A 606 19.23 -0.79 -17.61
CA THR A 606 18.08 -1.50 -17.06
C THR A 606 16.79 -1.12 -17.78
N ILE A 607 15.88 -2.08 -17.93
CA ILE A 607 14.52 -1.90 -18.43
C ILE A 607 13.57 -2.60 -17.48
N ASN A 608 12.49 -1.90 -17.10
CA ASN A 608 11.35 -2.48 -16.41
C ASN A 608 10.11 -2.16 -17.26
N ALA A 609 9.43 -3.19 -17.73
CA ALA A 609 8.27 -3.06 -18.59
C ALA A 609 7.16 -4.00 -18.12
N GLY A 610 5.94 -3.50 -18.05
CA GLY A 610 4.77 -4.26 -17.68
C GLY A 610 3.56 -3.87 -18.51
N TYR A 611 2.84 -4.86 -18.99
CA TYR A 611 1.55 -4.67 -19.64
C TYR A 611 0.51 -5.58 -19.02
N THR A 612 -0.69 -5.02 -18.79
CA THR A 612 -1.81 -5.77 -18.24
C THR A 612 -3.07 -5.49 -19.05
N HIS A 613 -3.76 -6.56 -19.40
CA HIS A 613 -5.14 -6.53 -19.89
C HIS A 613 -6.04 -7.22 -18.88
N VAL A 614 -7.10 -6.52 -18.42
CA VAL A 614 -8.05 -7.05 -17.47
C VAL A 614 -9.48 -6.71 -17.86
N LYS A 615 -10.32 -7.72 -17.94
CA LYS A 615 -11.75 -7.56 -18.15
C LYS A 615 -12.52 -8.02 -16.93
N VAL A 616 -13.26 -7.11 -16.33
CA VAL A 616 -14.07 -7.36 -15.14
C VAL A 616 -15.53 -7.54 -15.56
N THR A 617 -16.10 -8.70 -15.21
CA THR A 617 -17.54 -8.97 -15.34
C THR A 617 -18.15 -8.95 -13.95
N ARG A 618 -19.11 -8.05 -13.74
CA ARG A 618 -19.70 -7.80 -12.42
C ARG A 618 -20.97 -8.55 -12.21
N ALA A 619 -21.22 -8.92 -10.95
CA ALA A 619 -22.59 -9.14 -10.50
C ALA A 619 -23.37 -7.81 -10.59
N PRO A 620 -24.65 -7.81 -10.96
CA PRO A 620 -25.44 -6.58 -11.20
C PRO A 620 -25.48 -5.60 -10.03
N THR A 621 -25.21 -6.06 -8.83
CA THR A 621 -25.29 -5.29 -7.57
C THR A 621 -23.95 -5.17 -6.85
N ASP A 622 -22.87 -5.66 -7.46
CA ASP A 622 -21.55 -5.58 -6.88
C ASP A 622 -21.04 -4.12 -6.96
N ALA A 623 -20.80 -3.53 -5.78
CA ALA A 623 -20.27 -2.18 -5.62
C ALA A 623 -18.77 -2.06 -5.97
N ILE A 624 -18.16 -3.07 -6.58
CA ILE A 624 -16.78 -2.99 -7.03
C ILE A 624 -16.66 -1.86 -8.05
N TYR A 625 -15.60 -1.05 -7.89
CA TYR A 625 -15.30 0.10 -8.71
C TYR A 625 -15.33 -0.23 -10.19
N ALA A 626 -16.31 0.37 -10.89
CA ALA A 626 -16.49 0.27 -12.32
C ALA A 626 -15.43 1.00 -13.13
N ASN A 627 -14.66 1.86 -12.48
CA ASN A 627 -13.91 2.92 -13.12
C ASN A 627 -12.43 2.59 -13.19
N LEU A 628 -12.13 1.34 -13.60
CA LEU A 628 -10.77 0.89 -13.85
C LEU A 628 -10.52 0.78 -15.36
N PRO A 629 -9.32 1.10 -15.87
CA PRO A 629 -8.94 0.84 -17.24
C PRO A 629 -8.86 -0.68 -17.47
N GLU A 630 -9.18 -1.12 -18.69
CA GLU A 630 -8.99 -2.52 -19.09
C GLU A 630 -7.53 -2.83 -19.45
N ASP A 631 -6.79 -1.82 -19.93
CA ASP A 631 -5.41 -1.97 -20.37
C ASP A 631 -4.53 -0.92 -19.72
N TYR A 632 -3.34 -1.33 -19.23
CA TYR A 632 -2.30 -0.43 -18.75
C TYR A 632 -0.92 -0.92 -19.12
N LEU A 633 -0.06 0.03 -19.47
CA LEU A 633 1.36 -0.16 -19.76
C LEU A 633 2.17 0.66 -18.77
N GLN A 634 3.18 0.07 -18.20
CA GLN A 634 4.23 0.73 -17.43
C GLN A 634 5.57 0.37 -18.04
N LEU A 635 6.36 1.38 -18.35
CA LEU A 635 7.70 1.22 -18.88
C LEU A 635 8.62 2.19 -18.16
N SER A 636 9.71 1.72 -17.61
CA SER A 636 10.82 2.58 -17.17
C SER A 636 12.15 2.00 -17.66
N THR A 637 13.10 2.88 -17.93
CA THR A 637 14.45 2.51 -18.35
C THR A 637 15.45 3.45 -17.75
N GLN A 638 16.63 2.93 -17.42
CA GLN A 638 17.78 3.67 -16.90
C GLN A 638 19.03 3.22 -17.61
N VAL A 639 19.77 4.13 -18.19
CA VAL A 639 21.04 3.84 -18.87
C VAL A 639 22.16 4.68 -18.29
N ARG A 640 23.26 4.04 -17.89
CA ARG A 640 24.52 4.70 -17.59
C ARG A 640 25.25 4.97 -18.90
N LEU A 641 25.60 6.23 -19.15
CA LEU A 641 26.25 6.59 -20.37
C LEU A 641 27.74 6.11 -20.37
N PRO A 642 28.28 5.69 -21.52
CA PRO A 642 29.63 5.15 -21.59
C PRO A 642 30.72 6.24 -21.66
N GLY A 643 31.95 5.86 -21.41
CA GLY A 643 33.15 6.66 -21.64
C GLY A 643 33.25 7.88 -20.72
N ALA A 644 33.48 9.08 -21.26
CA ALA A 644 33.59 10.31 -20.48
C ALA A 644 32.33 10.71 -19.71
N TRP A 645 31.20 10.10 -20.02
CA TRP A 645 29.88 10.34 -19.40
C TRP A 645 29.47 9.25 -18.43
N ASP A 646 30.38 8.34 -18.03
CA ASP A 646 30.08 7.18 -17.15
C ASP A 646 29.53 7.56 -15.75
N ARG A 647 29.66 8.84 -15.38
CA ARG A 647 29.09 9.42 -14.16
C ARG A 647 27.64 9.82 -14.30
N LEU A 648 27.08 9.83 -15.52
CA LEU A 648 25.71 10.23 -15.79
C LEU A 648 24.89 9.00 -16.18
N SER A 649 23.83 8.75 -15.42
CA SER A 649 22.74 7.84 -15.80
C SER A 649 21.52 8.66 -16.16
N ILE A 650 20.90 8.36 -17.29
CA ILE A 650 19.64 8.98 -17.71
C ILE A 650 18.57 7.91 -17.81
N GLY A 651 17.37 8.28 -17.42
CA GLY A 651 16.25 7.37 -17.43
C GLY A 651 14.95 8.08 -17.73
N GLY A 652 13.93 7.29 -17.84
CA GLY A 652 12.59 7.78 -18.02
C GLY A 652 11.59 6.64 -18.12
N GLY A 653 10.32 7.00 -18.14
CA GLY A 653 9.25 6.03 -18.18
C GLY A 653 8.00 6.58 -18.84
N VAL A 654 7.13 5.64 -19.19
CA VAL A 654 5.79 5.92 -19.71
C VAL A 654 4.80 5.06 -18.94
N SER A 655 3.79 5.71 -18.37
CA SER A 655 2.59 5.03 -17.86
C SER A 655 1.45 5.36 -18.81
N TRP A 656 0.84 4.34 -19.41
CA TRP A 656 -0.32 4.50 -20.29
C TRP A 656 -1.48 3.66 -19.80
N GLN A 657 -2.69 4.17 -19.97
CA GLN A 657 -3.92 3.42 -19.71
C GLN A 657 -4.98 3.65 -20.78
N SER A 658 -5.84 2.66 -20.96
CA SER A 658 -7.02 2.73 -21.82
C SER A 658 -8.09 3.67 -21.21
N ALA A 659 -9.19 3.86 -21.93
CA ALA A 659 -10.31 4.69 -21.48
C ALA A 659 -10.95 4.14 -20.20
N VAL A 660 -11.36 5.05 -19.32
CA VAL A 660 -12.12 4.74 -18.11
C VAL A 660 -13.50 5.38 -18.21
N ARG A 661 -14.53 4.69 -17.70
CA ARG A 661 -15.92 5.17 -17.74
C ARG A 661 -16.49 5.26 -16.33
N GLY A 662 -16.89 6.46 -15.92
CA GLY A 662 -17.68 6.72 -14.71
C GLY A 662 -19.16 6.61 -15.04
N PHE A 663 -19.86 5.66 -14.45
CA PHE A 663 -21.29 5.44 -14.67
C PHE A 663 -22.12 6.13 -13.60
N ASN A 664 -23.36 6.49 -13.95
CA ASN A 664 -24.34 7.07 -13.02
C ASN A 664 -23.89 8.39 -12.38
N ILE A 665 -23.03 9.14 -13.06
CA ILE A 665 -22.63 10.47 -12.58
C ILE A 665 -23.84 11.40 -12.68
N ALA A 666 -24.20 12.03 -11.56
CA ALA A 666 -25.36 12.92 -11.49
C ALA A 666 -25.10 14.22 -12.27
N ARG A 667 -25.90 14.47 -13.31
CA ARG A 667 -25.87 15.69 -14.11
C ARG A 667 -27.16 16.48 -13.87
N PRO A 668 -27.09 17.76 -13.46
CA PRO A 668 -28.27 18.61 -13.32
C PRO A 668 -29.06 18.71 -14.62
N THR A 669 -30.40 18.78 -14.52
CA THR A 669 -31.29 18.94 -15.69
C THR A 669 -31.24 20.36 -16.30
N GLY A 670 -30.74 21.32 -15.53
CA GLY A 670 -30.61 22.72 -15.98
C GLY A 670 -31.90 23.53 -15.95
N ASP A 671 -32.99 22.94 -15.46
CA ASP A 671 -34.32 23.58 -15.41
C ASP A 671 -34.61 24.31 -14.08
N GLY A 672 -33.62 24.39 -13.21
CA GLY A 672 -33.76 25.04 -11.90
C GLY A 672 -34.48 24.17 -10.82
N SER A 673 -34.96 22.98 -11.18
CA SER A 673 -35.65 22.08 -10.24
C SER A 673 -34.72 21.41 -9.20
N GLY A 674 -33.40 21.46 -9.43
CA GLY A 674 -32.41 20.70 -8.66
C GLY A 674 -32.39 19.20 -8.99
N ALA A 675 -33.20 18.74 -9.94
CA ALA A 675 -33.20 17.35 -10.39
C ALA A 675 -31.94 17.03 -11.18
N THR A 676 -31.56 15.74 -11.13
CA THR A 676 -30.40 15.24 -11.86
C THR A 676 -30.77 14.02 -12.71
N THR A 677 -30.03 13.81 -13.79
CA THR A 677 -30.07 12.61 -14.62
C THR A 677 -28.73 11.87 -14.53
N PRO A 678 -28.71 10.54 -14.44
CA PRO A 678 -27.48 9.77 -14.47
C PRO A 678 -26.89 9.77 -15.88
N VAL A 679 -25.61 10.12 -16.00
CA VAL A 679 -24.86 10.08 -17.27
C VAL A 679 -23.57 9.28 -17.11
N THR A 680 -22.99 8.89 -18.25
CA THR A 680 -21.66 8.28 -18.28
C THR A 680 -20.63 9.34 -18.66
N VAL A 681 -19.64 9.54 -17.82
CA VAL A 681 -18.47 10.38 -18.12
C VAL A 681 -17.31 9.48 -18.56
N VAL A 682 -16.57 9.90 -19.57
CA VAL A 682 -15.45 9.11 -20.14
C VAL A 682 -14.14 9.88 -19.97
N GLN A 683 -13.18 9.28 -19.31
CA GLN A 683 -11.78 9.66 -19.40
C GLN A 683 -11.18 8.94 -20.61
N ASN A 684 -10.78 9.70 -21.63
CA ASN A 684 -10.10 9.15 -22.80
C ASN A 684 -8.73 8.53 -22.41
N PRO A 685 -8.20 7.60 -23.22
CA PRO A 685 -6.87 7.05 -22.99
C PRO A 685 -5.83 8.15 -22.87
N TYR A 686 -4.85 7.94 -21.99
CA TYR A 686 -3.75 8.91 -21.83
C TYR A 686 -2.44 8.21 -21.47
N ALA A 687 -1.34 8.93 -21.72
CA ALA A 687 -0.01 8.55 -21.29
C ALA A 687 0.60 9.65 -20.43
N LEU A 688 1.31 9.24 -19.37
CA LEU A 688 2.17 10.11 -18.57
C LEU A 688 3.63 9.73 -18.85
N VAL A 689 4.46 10.72 -19.12
CA VAL A 689 5.89 10.53 -19.37
C VAL A 689 6.68 11.06 -18.20
N HIS A 690 7.67 10.29 -17.76
CA HIS A 690 8.55 10.62 -16.65
C HIS A 690 10.00 10.64 -17.14
N PHE A 691 10.84 11.48 -16.55
CA PHE A 691 12.28 11.52 -16.78
C PHE A 691 13.04 11.55 -15.48
N ASN A 692 14.20 10.93 -15.46
CA ASN A 692 15.15 11.06 -14.37
C ASN A 692 16.58 11.11 -14.90
N ALA A 693 17.46 11.75 -14.14
CA ALA A 693 18.89 11.77 -14.40
C ALA A 693 19.66 11.71 -13.08
N ASN A 694 20.64 10.82 -13.01
CA ASN A 694 21.48 10.62 -11.83
C ASN A 694 22.92 10.95 -12.23
N TYR A 695 23.52 11.96 -11.61
CA TYR A 695 24.88 12.38 -11.86
C TYR A 695 25.76 12.12 -10.64
N ARG A 696 26.72 11.21 -10.76
CA ARG A 696 27.73 10.93 -9.75
C ARG A 696 28.81 12.00 -9.75
N ILE A 697 28.66 12.99 -8.87
CA ILE A 697 29.58 14.13 -8.74
C ILE A 697 30.96 13.63 -8.27
N SER A 698 30.95 12.73 -7.27
CA SER A 698 32.12 12.02 -6.76
C SER A 698 31.74 10.59 -6.39
N GLU A 699 32.62 9.82 -5.79
CA GLU A 699 32.30 8.48 -5.25
C GLU A 699 31.23 8.55 -4.15
N GLN A 700 31.20 9.65 -3.41
CA GLN A 700 30.30 9.84 -2.27
C GLN A 700 29.04 10.66 -2.61
N TRP A 701 29.09 11.51 -3.63
CA TRP A 701 28.00 12.43 -3.93
C TRP A 701 27.29 12.12 -5.24
N THR A 702 25.99 12.00 -5.16
CA THR A 702 25.11 11.83 -6.34
C THR A 702 24.02 12.90 -6.33
N ALA A 703 23.83 13.54 -7.47
CA ALA A 703 22.69 14.43 -7.73
C ALA A 703 21.66 13.69 -8.59
N THR A 704 20.37 13.76 -8.21
CA THR A 704 19.25 13.16 -8.94
C THR A 704 18.28 14.25 -9.33
N LEU A 705 17.89 14.27 -10.61
CA LEU A 705 16.73 15.04 -11.12
C LEU A 705 15.62 14.04 -11.45
N ALA A 706 14.42 14.28 -10.97
CA ALA A 706 13.22 13.51 -11.33
C ALA A 706 12.11 14.44 -11.82
N VAL A 707 11.45 14.07 -12.91
CA VAL A 707 10.33 14.81 -13.51
C VAL A 707 9.18 13.85 -13.76
N ARG A 708 8.08 14.01 -13.06
CA ARG A 708 6.84 13.25 -13.27
C ARG A 708 5.86 14.05 -14.11
N ASN A 709 5.05 13.35 -14.93
CA ASN A 709 4.11 13.98 -15.86
C ASN A 709 4.75 15.15 -16.64
N ALA A 710 5.86 14.87 -17.30
CA ALA A 710 6.76 15.88 -17.89
C ALA A 710 6.05 16.81 -18.91
N PHE A 711 5.02 16.32 -19.59
CA PHE A 711 4.24 17.11 -20.56
C PHE A 711 3.01 17.79 -19.95
N ASP A 712 2.88 17.76 -18.61
CA ASP A 712 1.79 18.39 -17.86
C ASP A 712 0.39 17.98 -18.34
N LYS A 713 0.24 16.67 -18.66
CA LYS A 713 -1.03 16.11 -19.10
C LYS A 713 -2.10 16.29 -18.02
N THR A 714 -3.23 16.91 -18.38
CA THR A 714 -4.41 16.96 -17.51
C THR A 714 -5.25 15.72 -17.73
N TYR A 715 -5.64 15.06 -16.65
CA TYR A 715 -6.44 13.84 -16.64
C TYR A 715 -7.21 13.73 -15.32
N TRP A 716 -8.23 12.89 -15.29
CA TRP A 716 -8.95 12.53 -14.07
C TRP A 716 -8.32 11.28 -13.46
N ALA A 717 -7.86 11.39 -12.22
CA ALA A 717 -7.33 10.26 -11.45
C ALA A 717 -8.46 9.38 -10.89
N ASN A 718 -9.64 9.97 -10.70
CA ASN A 718 -10.85 9.27 -10.27
C ASN A 718 -12.08 9.95 -10.85
N LEU A 719 -12.99 9.18 -11.44
CA LEU A 719 -14.22 9.69 -12.02
C LEU A 719 -15.39 9.73 -11.03
N ASP A 720 -15.45 8.83 -10.06
CA ASP A 720 -16.53 8.79 -9.07
C ASP A 720 -16.49 9.99 -8.13
N TYR A 721 -15.26 10.36 -7.72
CA TYR A 721 -15.01 11.51 -6.85
C TYR A 721 -14.45 12.72 -7.59
N GLN A 722 -14.41 12.64 -8.94
CA GLN A 722 -14.08 13.77 -9.83
C GLN A 722 -12.75 14.44 -9.47
N ASN A 723 -11.74 13.61 -9.22
CA ASN A 723 -10.44 14.07 -8.80
C ASN A 723 -9.47 14.18 -9.97
N TYR A 724 -8.84 15.35 -10.15
CA TYR A 724 -7.78 15.51 -11.14
C TYR A 724 -6.51 14.79 -10.75
N GLY A 725 -5.77 14.34 -11.76
CA GLY A 725 -4.44 13.76 -11.58
C GLY A 725 -3.35 14.81 -11.34
N GLU A 726 -2.24 14.35 -10.75
CA GLU A 726 -1.08 15.19 -10.43
C GLU A 726 -0.52 15.88 -11.69
N PRO A 727 -0.35 17.21 -11.68
CA PRO A 727 0.34 17.95 -12.73
C PRO A 727 1.83 17.56 -12.80
N ARG A 728 2.58 18.25 -13.68
CA ARG A 728 4.05 18.06 -13.73
C ARG A 728 4.67 18.36 -12.38
N PHE A 729 5.35 17.37 -11.81
CA PHE A 729 6.17 17.50 -10.61
C PHE A 729 7.65 17.36 -10.98
N MET A 730 8.49 18.21 -10.40
CA MET A 730 9.95 18.17 -10.57
C MET A 730 10.62 18.19 -9.21
N SER A 731 11.63 17.37 -9.03
CA SER A 731 12.49 17.41 -7.83
C SER A 731 13.95 17.22 -8.17
N VAL A 732 14.81 17.85 -7.37
CA VAL A 732 16.24 17.66 -7.36
C VAL A 732 16.65 17.14 -6.00
N SER A 733 17.46 16.09 -5.96
CA SER A 733 18.01 15.51 -4.74
C SER A 733 19.53 15.52 -4.79
N LEU A 734 20.16 15.78 -3.67
CA LEU A 734 21.60 15.62 -3.48
C LEU A 734 21.81 14.61 -2.36
N ARG A 735 22.46 13.49 -2.67
CA ARG A 735 22.76 12.41 -1.73
C ARG A 735 24.24 12.29 -1.50
N TRP A 736 24.61 12.16 -0.25
CA TRP A 736 25.91 11.72 0.19
C TRP A 736 25.85 10.29 0.71
N ARG A 737 26.83 9.47 0.40
CA ARG A 737 27.02 8.12 0.95
C ARG A 737 28.47 7.93 1.35
N TYR A 738 28.68 7.35 2.53
CA TYR A 738 30.01 7.02 3.07
C TYR A 738 30.64 5.86 2.30
#